data_bbf47e0aaf1139336ede349a45e69978
#
_entry.id   bbf47e0aaf1139336ede349a45e69978
#
_cell.length_a   1.000
_cell.length_b   1.000
_cell.length_c   1.000
_cell.angle_alpha   90.00
_cell.angle_beta   90.00
_cell.angle_gamma   90.00
#
_symmetry.space_group_name_H-M   'P 1'
#
loop_
_entity.id
_entity.type
_entity.pdbx_description
1 polymer ?
#
loop_
_entity_poly.entity_id
_entity_poly.type
_entity_poly.pdbx_seq_one_letter_code
_entity_poly.pdbx_strand_id
1 'polypeptide(L)'
;MFNQPRALLLMALFSGPALFGADFVMKVTDRNYLDTQGFSVFLYDSTYHPVFVDQKNTAMEMILHGQRISTNGDVRLMPTPEQWDLVATLKVRQPDKEHSRLTANLSFPSFDMDYTLEVAAEPGGVRVSVNLDKPLPEKLAGRAGFNLEFLPSIYMGKTYSIDGSVFGTFPRSPQDEMIVAPAQAGDPKKLPYQEEWDQAKGYTQPQPFASGKMVTMAVDDPLARIRIESETGPIAMYDGRNRAQNGWFVLRTLIPAGKTVGAVVWHIRPNVIPNWTRPPVIAHSQVGYAPNFSKVAVLELDPKFNAPRTAKVLRLGEDGAYKPVFEAPISESTPWLRYAYAKFDFSAVKDPGLYAIEYAGQRPEPFPITKDAYSKSWQSSLDGFLAVEMDHVSVREGYRLWHGISHLDDARQAPANTRHFDGYAMGSELNSPFQAGEHIPGLNVGGWFDAGDYDNIAGSQYTVIQNLALAYSTFNLKWDQLSVDEQSRHVEMHRPDGVPDAVQQVKHGVLQTLAQIKAVGHPFQGIIEPNLQEYTHLGDAASQTDGRIYNPKLGPLEVDGNFSGIPDDRWAFTTKSANLQYGAAASLAAAARVLKGWHDALAKECLDTAAKLYQDEHANPTPGGRGGFGGGAPGAQAAAGAPAGQGGRGGQGAQAAPGGLGGRGGAPDWTAALELMIATNGADPYKQRVLELFPTMIQNVGGNGWTAVRALPYLDASYKTQMAEAVKAYIPNLDKQMAATPFGVPPSIGTWGGSASVVEFGIRMYFLHQAFPDIVSPEYTLRAANYILGTHPVSSTSYVSSVGTVSKMKGYGNNRADGTFIPGGVIPGYIVIKPDFPECIDDFGMLWFEDEYVISEAASWVLMANAADALVTK
;
A
#
# COMPACT_ATOMS: atom_id res chain seq x y z
N MET A 1 -21.04 10.31 11.49
CA MET A 1 -22.03 9.22 11.62
C MET A 1 -22.99 9.33 10.46
N PHE A 2 -22.64 8.77 9.32
CA PHE A 2 -23.59 8.60 8.22
C PHE A 2 -23.66 7.11 7.89
N ASN A 3 -24.83 6.53 8.22
CA ASN A 3 -25.19 5.18 7.82
C ASN A 3 -25.26 5.15 6.28
N GLN A 4 -24.41 4.38 5.65
CA GLN A 4 -24.65 3.97 4.28
C GLN A 4 -25.95 3.12 4.24
N PRO A 5 -26.86 3.34 3.30
CA PRO A 5 -28.02 2.48 3.16
C PRO A 5 -27.55 1.15 2.57
N ARG A 6 -27.37 0.15 3.42
CA ARG A 6 -27.29 -1.24 2.98
C ARG A 6 -28.59 -1.55 2.25
N ALA A 7 -28.49 -1.92 0.98
CA ALA A 7 -29.64 -2.41 0.21
C ALA A 7 -30.31 -3.54 1.00
N LEU A 8 -31.47 -3.28 1.56
CA LEU A 8 -32.31 -4.29 2.19
C LEU A 8 -32.84 -5.20 1.10
N LEU A 9 -32.18 -6.33 0.89
CA LEU A 9 -32.75 -7.46 0.19
C LEU A 9 -33.84 -8.04 1.09
N LEU A 10 -35.11 -7.84 0.78
CA LEU A 10 -36.23 -8.50 1.43
C LEU A 10 -36.12 -10.00 1.16
N MET A 11 -35.46 -10.75 2.04
CA MET A 11 -35.55 -12.20 2.07
C MET A 11 -36.80 -12.61 2.83
N ALA A 12 -37.67 -13.36 2.17
CA ALA A 12 -38.80 -14.02 2.80
C ALA A 12 -38.33 -14.88 3.98
N LEU A 13 -38.85 -14.57 5.16
CA LEU A 13 -38.64 -15.32 6.39
C LEU A 13 -39.20 -16.75 6.24
N PHE A 14 -38.34 -17.73 6.01
CA PHE A 14 -38.64 -19.11 6.37
C PHE A 14 -38.14 -19.34 7.79
N SER A 15 -39.06 -19.36 8.77
CA SER A 15 -38.84 -19.77 10.13
C SER A 15 -38.77 -21.31 10.18
N GLY A 16 -37.61 -21.86 9.90
CA GLY A 16 -37.23 -23.23 10.26
C GLY A 16 -36.11 -23.20 11.30
N PRO A 17 -35.90 -24.23 12.12
CA PRO A 17 -34.77 -24.28 13.04
C PRO A 17 -33.49 -24.09 12.25
N ALA A 18 -32.63 -23.15 12.69
CA ALA A 18 -31.38 -22.84 12.06
C ALA A 18 -30.42 -24.04 12.21
N LEU A 19 -30.48 -24.97 11.29
CA LEU A 19 -29.44 -25.94 11.05
C LEU A 19 -28.26 -25.17 10.43
N PHE A 20 -27.06 -25.28 11.00
CA PHE A 20 -25.81 -24.97 10.32
C PHE A 20 -25.85 -25.65 8.95
N GLY A 21 -25.52 -24.91 7.89
CA GLY A 21 -25.80 -25.20 6.50
C GLY A 21 -25.68 -26.66 6.09
N ALA A 22 -26.37 -27.03 5.02
CA ALA A 22 -26.39 -28.38 4.48
C ALA A 22 -25.00 -29.04 4.49
N ASP A 23 -24.94 -30.35 4.73
CA ASP A 23 -23.69 -31.12 4.62
C ASP A 23 -23.08 -30.92 3.24
N PHE A 24 -22.06 -30.08 3.16
CA PHE A 24 -21.22 -29.89 1.99
C PHE A 24 -19.85 -30.54 2.22
N VAL A 25 -19.18 -30.91 1.16
CA VAL A 25 -17.82 -31.44 1.21
C VAL A 25 -16.94 -30.57 0.34
N MET A 26 -15.87 -30.04 0.93
CA MET A 26 -14.86 -29.28 0.21
C MET A 26 -13.95 -30.20 -0.59
N LYS A 27 -13.37 -29.69 -1.66
CA LYS A 27 -12.39 -30.40 -2.49
C LYS A 27 -11.18 -29.49 -2.75
N VAL A 28 -10.01 -30.09 -2.89
CA VAL A 28 -8.82 -29.38 -3.34
C VAL A 28 -8.97 -29.10 -4.84
N THR A 29 -8.92 -27.82 -5.21
CA THR A 29 -9.03 -27.32 -6.58
C THR A 29 -7.78 -27.59 -7.40
N ASP A 30 -7.83 -27.31 -8.71
CA ASP A 30 -6.64 -27.33 -9.59
C ASP A 30 -5.61 -26.23 -9.22
N ARG A 31 -6.03 -25.21 -8.50
CA ARG A 31 -5.17 -24.17 -7.93
C ARG A 31 -4.65 -24.51 -6.53
N ASN A 32 -4.89 -25.76 -6.08
CA ASN A 32 -4.35 -26.33 -4.84
C ASN A 32 -4.86 -25.69 -3.52
N TYR A 33 -6.09 -25.22 -3.46
CA TYR A 33 -6.76 -24.82 -2.21
C TYR A 33 -8.08 -25.58 -2.04
N LEU A 34 -8.57 -25.66 -0.79
CA LEU A 34 -9.87 -26.25 -0.50
C LEU A 34 -10.99 -25.29 -0.88
N ASP A 35 -12.00 -25.78 -1.62
CA ASP A 35 -13.10 -24.95 -2.11
C ASP A 35 -14.44 -25.67 -2.09
N THR A 36 -15.48 -24.89 -1.85
CA THR A 36 -16.87 -25.19 -2.14
C THR A 36 -17.58 -23.89 -2.52
N GLN A 37 -18.83 -23.99 -2.99
CA GLN A 37 -19.58 -22.77 -3.31
C GLN A 37 -19.82 -21.92 -2.06
N GLY A 38 -19.23 -20.72 -2.01
CA GLY A 38 -19.36 -19.79 -0.91
C GLY A 38 -18.32 -19.88 0.18
N PHE A 39 -17.45 -20.92 0.18
CA PHE A 39 -16.39 -21.03 1.19
C PHE A 39 -15.10 -21.59 0.59
N SER A 40 -13.97 -20.95 0.87
CA SER A 40 -12.63 -21.39 0.45
C SER A 40 -11.66 -21.32 1.62
N VAL A 41 -10.69 -22.26 1.65
CA VAL A 41 -9.59 -22.24 2.62
C VAL A 41 -8.27 -22.36 1.89
N PHE A 42 -7.39 -21.40 2.12
CA PHE A 42 -6.02 -21.36 1.67
C PHE A 42 -5.09 -21.80 2.79
N LEU A 43 -3.98 -22.42 2.44
CA LEU A 43 -2.93 -22.78 3.38
C LEU A 43 -1.58 -22.57 2.72
N TYR A 44 -0.86 -21.52 3.08
CA TYR A 44 0.47 -21.20 2.51
C TYR A 44 0.50 -21.25 0.98
N ASP A 45 -0.55 -20.75 0.33
CA ASP A 45 -0.66 -20.67 -1.13
C ASP A 45 0.28 -19.63 -1.74
N SER A 46 0.69 -18.69 -0.93
CA SER A 46 1.64 -17.68 -1.26
C SER A 46 3.00 -18.03 -0.67
N THR A 47 3.97 -18.38 -1.52
CA THR A 47 5.39 -18.32 -1.13
C THR A 47 5.80 -16.87 -1.13
N TYR A 48 5.35 -16.17 -0.16
CA TYR A 48 5.52 -14.76 -0.06
C TYR A 48 6.89 -14.47 0.53
N HIS A 49 7.70 -13.68 -0.17
CA HIS A 49 8.86 -13.05 0.44
C HIS A 49 8.41 -11.69 0.93
N PRO A 50 8.19 -11.57 2.21
CA PRO A 50 7.80 -10.33 2.80
C PRO A 50 8.89 -9.29 2.68
N VAL A 51 8.45 -8.09 2.42
CA VAL A 51 9.21 -6.93 2.85
C VAL A 51 9.29 -6.97 4.38
N PHE A 52 8.26 -7.49 5.04
CA PHE A 52 8.10 -7.59 6.49
C PHE A 52 7.91 -9.03 6.95
N VAL A 53 8.39 -9.35 8.14
CA VAL A 53 8.41 -10.72 8.69
C VAL A 53 7.01 -11.26 8.99
N ASP A 54 6.08 -10.41 9.43
CA ASP A 54 4.69 -10.78 9.68
C ASP A 54 3.80 -10.45 8.48
N GLN A 55 3.48 -11.46 7.72
CA GLN A 55 2.63 -11.28 6.56
C GLN A 55 1.23 -11.75 6.84
N LYS A 56 0.37 -10.78 6.99
CA LYS A 56 -1.06 -10.97 7.23
C LYS A 56 -1.83 -11.61 6.07
N ASN A 57 -1.15 -12.14 5.09
CA ASN A 57 -1.74 -12.79 3.92
C ASN A 57 -1.12 -14.16 3.58
N THR A 58 -0.42 -14.77 4.54
CA THR A 58 0.10 -16.14 4.44
C THR A 58 -0.53 -17.05 5.50
N ALA A 59 -0.03 -18.28 5.64
CA ALA A 59 -0.57 -19.27 6.54
C ALA A 59 -1.99 -19.73 6.16
N MET A 60 -2.87 -20.04 7.12
CA MET A 60 -4.25 -20.39 6.82
C MET A 60 -5.13 -19.17 6.72
N GLU A 61 -5.86 -19.08 5.61
CA GLU A 61 -6.83 -18.01 5.35
C GLU A 61 -8.18 -18.58 4.94
N MET A 62 -9.24 -17.90 5.30
CA MET A 62 -10.60 -18.31 4.96
C MET A 62 -11.37 -17.21 4.26
N ILE A 63 -12.05 -17.57 3.18
CA ILE A 63 -12.93 -16.69 2.41
C ILE A 63 -14.33 -17.27 2.52
N LEU A 64 -15.24 -16.48 3.05
CA LEU A 64 -16.66 -16.83 3.21
C LEU A 64 -17.53 -15.83 2.48
N HIS A 65 -18.40 -16.30 1.57
CA HIS A 65 -19.29 -15.47 0.75
C HIS A 65 -18.58 -14.27 0.09
N GLY A 66 -17.39 -14.55 -0.49
CA GLY A 66 -16.61 -13.55 -1.21
C GLY A 66 -15.92 -12.50 -0.35
N GLN A 67 -15.79 -12.73 0.94
CA GLN A 67 -15.03 -11.90 1.87
C GLN A 67 -13.98 -12.73 2.59
N ARG A 68 -12.74 -12.24 2.71
CA ARG A 68 -11.74 -12.85 3.57
C ARG A 68 -12.12 -12.56 5.02
N ILE A 69 -12.43 -13.60 5.75
CA ILE A 69 -12.90 -13.49 7.14
C ILE A 69 -11.76 -13.68 8.15
N SER A 70 -10.71 -14.42 7.77
CA SER A 70 -9.58 -14.71 8.63
C SER A 70 -8.28 -14.84 7.88
N THR A 71 -7.19 -14.67 8.60
CA THR A 71 -5.80 -14.76 8.13
C THR A 71 -4.90 -15.36 9.22
N ASN A 72 -3.61 -15.55 8.93
CA ASN A 72 -2.56 -15.93 9.89
C ASN A 72 -2.83 -17.19 10.72
N GLY A 73 -3.62 -18.11 10.19
CA GLY A 73 -3.89 -19.37 10.91
C GLY A 73 -2.65 -20.25 11.01
N ASP A 74 -1.93 -20.17 12.14
CA ASP A 74 -0.67 -20.88 12.36
C ASP A 74 -0.34 -20.99 13.86
N VAL A 75 0.71 -21.74 14.18
CA VAL A 75 1.29 -21.72 15.53
C VAL A 75 2.02 -20.41 15.75
N ARG A 76 1.62 -19.71 16.80
CA ARG A 76 2.22 -18.45 17.22
C ARG A 76 2.73 -18.56 18.65
N LEU A 77 3.76 -17.75 18.96
CA LEU A 77 4.38 -17.76 20.29
C LEU A 77 3.79 -16.72 21.23
N MET A 78 2.95 -15.84 20.70
CA MET A 78 2.23 -14.80 21.43
C MET A 78 0.71 -14.90 21.18
N PRO A 79 -0.13 -14.50 22.14
CA PRO A 79 -1.58 -14.52 21.96
C PRO A 79 -2.04 -13.50 20.90
N THR A 80 -1.43 -12.34 20.86
CA THR A 80 -1.70 -11.27 19.89
C THR A 80 -0.39 -10.84 19.27
N PRO A 81 0.05 -11.52 18.20
CA PRO A 81 1.32 -11.22 17.55
C PRO A 81 1.35 -9.80 16.98
N GLU A 82 2.47 -9.14 17.15
CA GLU A 82 2.80 -7.92 16.44
C GLU A 82 3.33 -8.22 15.05
N GLN A 83 3.45 -7.18 14.24
CA GLN A 83 3.83 -7.26 12.84
C GLN A 83 5.19 -7.93 12.60
N TRP A 84 6.15 -7.70 13.49
CA TRP A 84 7.50 -8.25 13.37
C TRP A 84 7.82 -9.39 14.35
N ASP A 85 6.79 -9.94 14.98
CA ASP A 85 6.98 -11.10 15.84
C ASP A 85 7.43 -12.32 15.03
N LEU A 86 8.18 -13.20 15.69
CA LEU A 86 8.75 -14.40 15.07
C LEU A 86 7.66 -15.30 14.51
N VAL A 87 7.78 -15.62 13.24
CA VAL A 87 6.91 -16.56 12.52
C VAL A 87 7.67 -17.84 12.16
N ALA A 88 6.94 -18.93 11.98
CA ALA A 88 7.52 -20.19 11.54
C ALA A 88 8.00 -20.11 10.08
N THR A 89 9.08 -20.83 9.79
CA THR A 89 9.58 -21.01 8.43
C THR A 89 8.88 -22.16 7.75
N LEU A 90 8.25 -21.91 6.61
CA LEU A 90 7.66 -22.97 5.78
C LEU A 90 8.77 -23.82 5.14
N LYS A 91 8.78 -25.13 5.41
CA LYS A 91 9.68 -26.10 4.78
C LYS A 91 9.10 -26.66 3.50
N VAL A 92 7.85 -27.15 3.57
CA VAL A 92 7.17 -27.72 2.41
C VAL A 92 5.65 -27.63 2.57
N ARG A 93 4.95 -27.40 1.49
CA ARG A 93 3.50 -27.43 1.36
C ARG A 93 3.08 -28.56 0.44
N GLN A 94 2.07 -29.33 0.83
CA GLN A 94 1.58 -30.49 0.06
C GLN A 94 0.05 -30.46 -0.02
N PRO A 95 -0.53 -30.21 -1.21
CA PRO A 95 -1.95 -30.44 -1.47
C PRO A 95 -2.19 -31.92 -1.78
N ASP A 96 -3.22 -32.50 -1.18
CA ASP A 96 -3.68 -33.87 -1.40
C ASP A 96 -5.11 -33.82 -1.95
N LYS A 97 -5.24 -33.96 -3.26
CA LYS A 97 -6.54 -33.91 -3.94
C LYS A 97 -7.40 -35.13 -3.67
N GLU A 98 -6.78 -36.28 -3.49
CA GLU A 98 -7.49 -37.56 -3.26
C GLU A 98 -8.23 -37.52 -1.91
N HIS A 99 -7.56 -37.05 -0.86
CA HIS A 99 -8.12 -36.97 0.48
C HIS A 99 -8.67 -35.59 0.85
N SER A 100 -8.73 -34.65 -0.11
CA SER A 100 -9.20 -33.26 0.11
C SER A 100 -8.52 -32.60 1.32
N ARG A 101 -7.19 -32.58 1.31
CA ARG A 101 -6.36 -32.15 2.43
C ARG A 101 -5.22 -31.26 1.97
N LEU A 102 -4.88 -30.27 2.78
CA LEU A 102 -3.71 -29.40 2.64
C LEU A 102 -2.80 -29.62 3.86
N THR A 103 -1.50 -29.71 3.63
CA THR A 103 -0.50 -29.88 4.68
C THR A 103 0.65 -28.92 4.50
N ALA A 104 1.11 -28.30 5.59
CA ALA A 104 2.30 -27.46 5.64
C ALA A 104 3.24 -27.94 6.74
N ASN A 105 4.49 -28.21 6.41
CA ASN A 105 5.54 -28.53 7.36
C ASN A 105 6.34 -27.26 7.67
N LEU A 106 6.44 -26.93 8.93
CA LEU A 106 6.89 -25.66 9.46
C LEU A 106 7.95 -25.85 10.54
N SER A 107 8.74 -24.82 10.78
CA SER A 107 9.83 -24.84 11.74
C SER A 107 10.00 -23.51 12.45
N PHE A 108 10.28 -23.58 13.76
CA PHE A 108 10.94 -22.52 14.51
C PHE A 108 12.37 -22.97 14.83
N PRO A 109 13.35 -22.71 13.96
CA PRO A 109 14.72 -23.24 14.13
C PRO A 109 15.39 -22.81 15.43
N SER A 110 15.14 -21.58 15.90
CA SER A 110 15.70 -21.05 17.17
C SER A 110 15.20 -21.81 18.42
N PHE A 111 14.12 -22.58 18.27
CA PHE A 111 13.56 -23.39 19.35
C PHE A 111 13.69 -24.89 19.09
N ASP A 112 14.28 -25.30 17.97
CA ASP A 112 14.35 -26.70 17.56
C ASP A 112 12.94 -27.36 17.56
N MET A 113 11.97 -26.63 17.04
CA MET A 113 10.58 -27.03 16.99
C MET A 113 10.12 -27.16 15.54
N ASP A 114 9.85 -28.39 15.14
CA ASP A 114 9.24 -28.71 13.84
C ASP A 114 7.82 -29.22 14.06
N TYR A 115 6.91 -28.81 13.17
CA TYR A 115 5.52 -29.21 13.24
C TYR A 115 4.85 -29.24 11.87
N THR A 116 3.72 -29.91 11.83
CA THR A 116 2.85 -29.99 10.67
C THR A 116 1.51 -29.35 10.98
N LEU A 117 1.09 -28.40 10.14
CA LEU A 117 -0.27 -27.87 10.10
C LEU A 117 -1.03 -28.56 8.98
N GLU A 118 -2.12 -29.23 9.32
CA GLU A 118 -2.99 -29.94 8.39
C GLU A 118 -4.39 -29.34 8.41
N VAL A 119 -4.96 -29.11 7.22
CA VAL A 119 -6.36 -28.72 7.01
C VAL A 119 -7.01 -29.76 6.11
N ALA A 120 -7.95 -30.51 6.64
CA ALA A 120 -8.65 -31.57 5.94
C ALA A 120 -10.14 -31.25 5.82
N ALA A 121 -10.73 -31.53 4.67
CA ALA A 121 -12.18 -31.40 4.48
C ALA A 121 -12.94 -32.40 5.37
N GLU A 122 -14.02 -31.94 6.00
CA GLU A 122 -14.98 -32.76 6.72
C GLU A 122 -16.41 -32.34 6.33
N PRO A 123 -17.42 -33.15 6.64
CA PRO A 123 -18.82 -32.78 6.38
C PRO A 123 -19.17 -31.45 7.06
N GLY A 124 -19.58 -30.46 6.26
CA GLY A 124 -19.97 -29.13 6.73
C GLY A 124 -18.81 -28.21 7.11
N GLY A 125 -17.56 -28.54 6.75
CA GLY A 125 -16.43 -27.65 7.07
C GLY A 125 -15.04 -28.25 6.87
N VAL A 126 -14.13 -27.84 7.74
CA VAL A 126 -12.75 -28.35 7.76
C VAL A 126 -12.30 -28.68 9.17
N ARG A 127 -11.45 -29.71 9.26
CA ARG A 127 -10.70 -30.05 10.45
C ARG A 127 -9.28 -29.50 10.33
N VAL A 128 -8.87 -28.71 11.30
CA VAL A 128 -7.49 -28.21 11.42
C VAL A 128 -6.77 -28.97 12.51
N SER A 129 -5.55 -29.42 12.26
CA SER A 129 -4.73 -30.12 13.27
C SER A 129 -3.28 -29.66 13.24
N VAL A 130 -2.71 -29.49 14.42
CA VAL A 130 -1.29 -29.25 14.65
C VAL A 130 -0.65 -30.51 15.17
N ASN A 131 0.39 -31.02 14.49
CA ASN A 131 1.15 -32.18 14.91
C ASN A 131 2.62 -31.77 15.05
N LEU A 132 3.24 -32.07 16.17
CA LEU A 132 4.65 -31.80 16.43
C LEU A 132 5.49 -33.05 16.19
N ASP A 133 6.71 -32.90 15.68
CA ASP A 133 7.64 -34.00 15.47
C ASP A 133 8.16 -34.56 16.82
N LYS A 134 8.22 -33.71 17.84
CA LYS A 134 8.63 -34.02 19.21
C LYS A 134 7.84 -33.14 20.20
N PRO A 135 7.82 -33.54 21.51
CA PRO A 135 7.14 -32.74 22.52
C PRO A 135 7.57 -31.28 22.53
N LEU A 136 6.61 -30.38 22.82
CA LEU A 136 6.86 -28.95 22.87
C LEU A 136 8.05 -28.60 23.78
N PRO A 137 9.03 -27.82 23.35
CA PRO A 137 10.13 -27.36 24.22
C PRO A 137 9.58 -26.69 25.49
N GLU A 138 10.19 -27.00 26.64
CA GLU A 138 9.74 -26.50 27.95
C GLU A 138 9.58 -24.98 28.00
N LYS A 139 10.50 -24.24 27.38
CA LYS A 139 10.47 -22.76 27.28
C LYS A 139 9.31 -22.21 26.45
N LEU A 140 8.63 -23.04 25.67
CA LEU A 140 7.44 -22.69 24.92
C LEU A 140 6.14 -23.17 25.58
N ALA A 141 6.23 -23.91 26.66
CA ALA A 141 5.06 -24.35 27.43
C ALA A 141 4.27 -23.14 27.96
N GLY A 142 2.95 -23.14 27.69
CA GLY A 142 2.08 -21.99 28.00
C GLY A 142 2.21 -20.79 27.08
N ARG A 143 3.09 -20.86 26.07
CA ARG A 143 3.32 -19.78 25.09
C ARG A 143 2.91 -20.17 23.67
N ALA A 144 3.36 -21.32 23.18
CA ALA A 144 3.02 -21.75 21.83
C ALA A 144 1.54 -22.19 21.75
N GLY A 145 0.84 -21.69 20.75
CA GLY A 145 -0.56 -22.02 20.50
C GLY A 145 -0.93 -21.84 19.05
N PHE A 146 -1.96 -22.54 18.60
CA PHE A 146 -2.55 -22.29 17.29
C PHE A 146 -3.42 -21.04 17.38
N ASN A 147 -3.10 -20.05 16.57
CA ASN A 147 -3.89 -18.83 16.38
C ASN A 147 -4.63 -18.90 15.05
N LEU A 148 -5.79 -18.28 15.02
CA LEU A 148 -6.48 -17.89 13.78
C LEU A 148 -7.02 -16.48 13.99
N GLU A 149 -6.63 -15.57 13.12
CA GLU A 149 -6.90 -14.14 13.27
C GLU A 149 -8.06 -13.73 12.37
N PHE A 150 -9.04 -13.02 12.95
CA PHE A 150 -10.27 -12.61 12.28
C PHE A 150 -10.32 -11.10 12.08
N LEU A 151 -10.73 -10.68 10.88
CA LEU A 151 -10.70 -9.28 10.48
C LEU A 151 -11.75 -8.45 11.23
N PRO A 152 -11.34 -7.38 11.92
CA PRO A 152 -12.28 -6.47 12.60
C PRO A 152 -13.30 -5.84 11.65
N SER A 153 -12.95 -5.58 10.40
CA SER A 153 -13.89 -5.09 9.38
C SER A 153 -15.12 -5.98 9.21
N ILE A 154 -14.98 -7.28 9.48
CA ILE A 154 -16.06 -8.26 9.38
C ILE A 154 -16.77 -8.46 10.73
N TYR A 155 -16.02 -8.56 11.83
CA TYR A 155 -16.57 -9.04 13.10
C TYR A 155 -16.80 -7.95 14.15
N MET A 156 -16.20 -6.78 14.06
CA MET A 156 -16.38 -5.72 15.04
C MET A 156 -17.85 -5.36 15.24
N GLY A 157 -18.31 -5.44 16.49
CA GLY A 157 -19.70 -5.18 16.87
C GLY A 157 -20.69 -6.30 16.54
N LYS A 158 -20.25 -7.43 15.96
CA LYS A 158 -21.09 -8.62 15.76
C LYS A 158 -21.15 -9.48 17.02
N THR A 159 -22.20 -10.29 17.12
CA THR A 159 -22.44 -11.16 18.27
C THR A 159 -21.59 -12.42 18.22
N TYR A 160 -21.28 -12.99 19.40
CA TYR A 160 -20.72 -14.31 19.53
C TYR A 160 -21.43 -15.12 20.62
N SER A 161 -21.29 -16.44 20.57
CA SER A 161 -21.74 -17.37 21.59
C SER A 161 -20.61 -18.32 21.93
N ILE A 162 -20.42 -18.59 23.24
CA ILE A 162 -19.47 -19.55 23.80
C ILE A 162 -20.23 -20.70 24.43
N ASP A 163 -19.93 -21.92 24.03
CA ASP A 163 -20.53 -23.17 24.55
C ASP A 163 -22.07 -23.17 24.57
N GLY A 164 -22.69 -22.31 23.73
CA GLY A 164 -24.14 -22.14 23.62
C GLY A 164 -24.81 -21.45 24.83
N SER A 165 -24.04 -20.98 25.77
CA SER A 165 -24.55 -20.45 27.05
C SER A 165 -24.08 -19.06 27.43
N VAL A 166 -22.92 -18.63 26.92
CA VAL A 166 -22.39 -17.27 27.11
C VAL A 166 -22.49 -16.52 25.80
N PHE A 167 -22.96 -15.30 25.85
CA PHE A 167 -23.15 -14.43 24.68
C PHE A 167 -22.47 -13.07 24.89
N GLY A 168 -21.95 -12.51 23.82
CA GLY A 168 -21.31 -11.21 23.84
C GLY A 168 -21.24 -10.60 22.43
N THR A 169 -20.57 -9.46 22.35
CA THR A 169 -20.28 -8.78 21.08
C THR A 169 -18.79 -8.56 20.96
N PHE A 170 -18.26 -8.71 19.75
CA PHE A 170 -16.89 -8.30 19.47
C PHE A 170 -16.72 -6.81 19.76
N PRO A 171 -15.71 -6.40 20.54
CA PRO A 171 -15.56 -5.03 20.99
C PRO A 171 -15.35 -4.07 19.80
N ARG A 172 -15.99 -2.89 19.87
CA ARG A 172 -15.80 -1.85 18.84
C ARG A 172 -14.49 -1.10 18.99
N SER A 173 -14.03 -0.99 20.24
CA SER A 173 -12.70 -0.46 20.58
C SER A 173 -12.00 -1.42 21.52
N PRO A 174 -10.67 -1.50 21.49
CA PRO A 174 -9.90 -2.27 22.45
C PRO A 174 -10.18 -1.78 23.86
N GLN A 175 -10.63 -2.66 24.73
CA GLN A 175 -11.04 -2.30 26.11
C GLN A 175 -10.71 -3.40 27.14
N ASP A 176 -10.03 -4.46 26.72
CA ASP A 176 -9.70 -5.57 27.58
C ASP A 176 -8.55 -5.20 28.51
N GLU A 177 -8.54 -5.85 29.69
CA GLU A 177 -7.44 -5.68 30.64
C GLU A 177 -6.12 -6.15 30.04
N MET A 178 -5.10 -5.29 30.15
CA MET A 178 -3.75 -5.62 29.73
C MET A 178 -2.94 -6.14 30.91
N ILE A 179 -2.10 -7.14 30.66
CA ILE A 179 -1.11 -7.62 31.60
C ILE A 179 0.31 -7.49 31.06
N VAL A 180 1.28 -7.38 31.96
CA VAL A 180 2.68 -7.50 31.63
C VAL A 180 3.12 -8.95 31.87
N ALA A 181 3.25 -9.72 30.79
CA ALA A 181 3.75 -11.08 30.87
C ALA A 181 5.27 -11.04 31.05
N PRO A 182 5.85 -11.80 32.01
CA PRO A 182 7.28 -11.79 32.26
C PRO A 182 8.09 -12.20 31.03
N ALA A 183 9.16 -11.46 30.73
CA ALA A 183 10.16 -11.88 29.77
C ALA A 183 10.79 -13.20 30.25
N GLN A 184 10.83 -14.22 29.39
CA GLN A 184 11.42 -15.49 29.74
C GLN A 184 12.91 -15.53 29.42
N ALA A 185 13.70 -16.05 30.36
CA ALA A 185 15.13 -16.28 30.13
C ALA A 185 15.31 -17.23 28.92
N GLY A 186 16.12 -16.82 27.94
CA GLY A 186 16.40 -17.60 26.75
C GLY A 186 15.45 -17.34 25.57
N ASP A 187 14.58 -16.36 25.65
CA ASP A 187 13.98 -15.78 24.45
C ASP A 187 15.11 -15.43 23.49
N PRO A 188 15.02 -15.84 22.21
CA PRO A 188 16.04 -15.41 21.28
C PRO A 188 16.17 -13.90 21.46
N LYS A 189 17.39 -13.43 21.67
CA LYS A 189 17.68 -12.01 21.64
C LYS A 189 17.20 -11.53 20.27
N LYS A 190 16.15 -11.21 20.32
CA LYS A 190 15.24 -10.39 19.68
C LYS A 190 15.70 -9.79 18.45
N LEU A 191 14.80 -9.89 17.63
CA LEU A 191 14.69 -9.03 16.51
C LEU A 191 15.03 -7.62 17.02
N PRO A 192 15.95 -6.91 16.41
CA PRO A 192 16.50 -5.66 16.95
C PRO A 192 15.47 -4.51 17.08
N TYR A 193 14.20 -4.79 16.81
CA TYR A 193 13.10 -3.85 16.73
C TYR A 193 11.98 -4.07 17.77
N GLN A 194 12.10 -5.02 18.69
CA GLN A 194 11.19 -5.06 19.83
C GLN A 194 11.58 -3.98 20.82
N GLU A 195 10.61 -3.21 21.30
CA GLU A 195 10.81 -2.12 22.23
C GLU A 195 11.76 -2.49 23.38
N GLU A 196 12.92 -1.86 23.46
CA GLU A 196 13.94 -2.22 24.44
C GLU A 196 13.46 -2.09 25.90
N TRP A 197 12.53 -1.17 26.14
CA TRP A 197 12.01 -0.98 27.50
C TRP A 197 11.02 -2.06 27.93
N ASP A 198 10.24 -2.62 27.04
CA ASP A 198 9.36 -3.76 27.30
C ASP A 198 10.17 -5.03 27.58
N GLN A 199 11.33 -5.15 27.01
CA GLN A 199 12.18 -6.33 27.19
C GLN A 199 12.67 -6.50 28.62
N ALA A 200 12.97 -5.42 29.33
CA ALA A 200 13.40 -5.47 30.72
C ALA A 200 12.25 -5.71 31.69
N LYS A 201 11.03 -5.33 31.32
CA LYS A 201 9.84 -5.38 32.18
C LYS A 201 8.88 -6.52 31.85
N GLY A 202 9.01 -7.14 30.68
CA GLY A 202 8.10 -8.14 30.15
C GLY A 202 7.32 -7.60 28.94
N TYR A 203 6.36 -8.38 28.47
CA TYR A 203 5.52 -8.06 27.31
C TYR A 203 4.13 -7.64 27.73
N THR A 204 3.65 -6.51 27.28
CA THR A 204 2.24 -6.14 27.42
C THR A 204 1.39 -6.99 26.48
N GLN A 205 0.33 -7.59 27.00
CA GLN A 205 -0.61 -8.38 26.19
C GLN A 205 -2.02 -8.29 26.77
N PRO A 206 -3.08 -8.37 25.93
CA PRO A 206 -4.45 -8.36 26.42
C PRO A 206 -4.80 -9.69 27.10
N GLN A 207 -5.72 -9.61 28.06
CA GLN A 207 -6.45 -10.77 28.59
C GLN A 207 -7.49 -11.24 27.56
N PRO A 208 -7.85 -12.52 27.53
CA PRO A 208 -8.94 -12.97 26.68
C PRO A 208 -10.28 -12.44 27.17
N PHE A 209 -11.05 -11.83 26.26
CA PHE A 209 -12.40 -11.34 26.59
C PHE A 209 -13.46 -12.45 26.67
N ALA A 210 -13.18 -13.63 26.13
CA ALA A 210 -14.01 -14.82 26.24
C ALA A 210 -13.19 -16.09 26.06
N SER A 211 -13.68 -17.21 26.58
CA SER A 211 -13.02 -18.51 26.39
C SER A 211 -14.02 -19.65 26.56
N GLY A 212 -13.91 -20.70 25.77
CA GLY A 212 -14.69 -21.95 25.84
C GLY A 212 -14.25 -22.94 24.80
N LYS A 213 -14.93 -24.10 24.72
CA LYS A 213 -14.58 -25.15 23.75
C LYS A 213 -15.25 -24.97 22.39
N MET A 214 -16.37 -24.27 22.37
CA MET A 214 -17.11 -23.99 21.13
C MET A 214 -17.42 -22.49 21.04
N VAL A 215 -16.98 -21.87 19.96
CA VAL A 215 -17.21 -20.46 19.64
C VAL A 215 -18.06 -20.38 18.38
N THR A 216 -19.19 -19.69 18.44
CA THR A 216 -19.97 -19.30 17.27
C THR A 216 -19.89 -17.78 17.13
N MET A 217 -19.36 -17.32 16.01
CA MET A 217 -19.16 -15.90 15.70
C MET A 217 -20.22 -15.40 14.72
N ALA A 218 -20.59 -14.12 14.82
CA ALA A 218 -21.62 -13.49 14.00
C ALA A 218 -22.94 -14.29 13.99
N VAL A 219 -23.45 -14.62 15.19
CA VAL A 219 -24.59 -15.53 15.38
C VAL A 219 -25.82 -15.09 14.58
N ASP A 220 -26.05 -13.80 14.47
CA ASP A 220 -27.17 -13.17 13.81
C ASP A 220 -26.90 -12.78 12.34
N ASP A 221 -25.66 -12.98 11.83
CA ASP A 221 -25.30 -12.66 10.44
C ASP A 221 -25.00 -13.91 9.63
N PRO A 222 -25.92 -14.40 8.80
CA PRO A 222 -25.73 -15.62 8.03
C PRO A 222 -24.60 -15.54 7.00
N LEU A 223 -24.15 -14.33 6.59
CA LEU A 223 -23.06 -14.17 5.64
C LEU A 223 -21.67 -14.32 6.31
N ALA A 224 -21.56 -14.06 7.60
CA ALA A 224 -20.30 -14.10 8.34
C ALA A 224 -20.27 -15.17 9.43
N ARG A 225 -21.40 -15.85 9.69
CA ARG A 225 -21.52 -16.82 10.77
C ARG A 225 -20.60 -18.02 10.57
N ILE A 226 -19.81 -18.32 11.60
CA ILE A 226 -18.91 -19.46 11.64
C ILE A 226 -18.85 -20.04 13.05
N ARG A 227 -18.79 -21.37 13.17
CA ARG A 227 -18.61 -22.10 14.42
C ARG A 227 -17.27 -22.81 14.42
N ILE A 228 -16.55 -22.68 15.52
CA ILE A 228 -15.27 -23.34 15.75
C ILE A 228 -15.37 -24.12 17.06
N GLU A 229 -15.03 -25.40 17.02
CA GLU A 229 -15.06 -26.33 18.17
C GLU A 229 -13.66 -26.92 18.34
N SER A 230 -13.16 -26.93 19.58
CA SER A 230 -11.85 -27.49 19.92
C SER A 230 -11.98 -28.82 20.66
N GLU A 231 -11.34 -29.88 20.14
CA GLU A 231 -11.22 -31.16 20.83
C GLU A 231 -10.16 -31.13 21.95
N THR A 232 -9.21 -30.19 21.90
CA THR A 232 -8.00 -30.26 22.70
C THR A 232 -8.03 -29.36 23.93
N GLY A 233 -8.05 -28.07 23.76
CA GLY A 233 -8.10 -27.09 24.86
C GLY A 233 -9.18 -26.05 24.62
N PRO A 234 -9.40 -25.11 25.53
CA PRO A 234 -10.31 -24.02 25.29
C PRO A 234 -9.78 -23.14 24.18
N ILE A 235 -10.69 -22.52 23.45
CA ILE A 235 -10.43 -21.43 22.53
C ILE A 235 -10.54 -20.15 23.34
N ALA A 236 -9.45 -19.41 23.48
CA ALA A 236 -9.43 -18.08 24.08
C ALA A 236 -9.55 -17.01 22.98
N MET A 237 -10.35 -15.98 23.21
CA MET A 237 -10.60 -14.89 22.26
C MET A 237 -9.96 -13.60 22.76
N TYR A 238 -9.14 -12.99 21.93
CA TYR A 238 -8.39 -11.77 22.26
C TYR A 238 -8.69 -10.64 21.28
N ASP A 239 -8.56 -9.41 21.76
CA ASP A 239 -8.49 -8.23 20.93
C ASP A 239 -7.04 -7.78 20.78
N GLY A 240 -6.44 -8.02 19.62
CA GLY A 240 -5.04 -7.68 19.36
C GLY A 240 -4.79 -6.21 19.01
N ARG A 241 -5.84 -5.42 18.79
CA ARG A 241 -5.71 -4.04 18.30
C ARG A 241 -5.07 -3.07 19.32
N ASN A 242 -5.03 -3.43 20.59
CA ASN A 242 -4.32 -2.67 21.62
C ASN A 242 -2.80 -2.73 21.51
N ARG A 243 -2.28 -3.70 20.76
CA ARG A 243 -0.88 -4.00 20.79
C ARG A 243 -0.18 -3.69 19.48
N ALA A 244 -0.81 -4.02 18.38
CA ALA A 244 -0.23 -3.81 17.06
C ALA A 244 -1.22 -3.10 16.14
N GLN A 245 -0.71 -2.24 15.31
CA GLN A 245 -1.51 -1.53 14.30
C GLN A 245 -2.31 -2.46 13.39
N ASN A 246 -1.77 -3.66 13.08
CA ASN A 246 -2.41 -4.73 12.34
C ASN A 246 -3.06 -5.76 13.26
N GLY A 247 -3.46 -5.37 14.45
CA GLY A 247 -4.10 -6.25 15.41
C GLY A 247 -5.48 -6.72 14.94
N TRP A 248 -5.74 -8.02 15.12
CA TRP A 248 -6.96 -8.67 14.73
C TRP A 248 -7.68 -9.25 15.97
N PHE A 249 -8.90 -9.74 15.79
CA PHE A 249 -9.49 -10.60 16.80
C PHE A 249 -8.85 -11.98 16.69
N VAL A 250 -8.20 -12.43 17.74
CA VAL A 250 -7.45 -13.69 17.74
C VAL A 250 -8.22 -14.79 18.49
N LEU A 251 -8.47 -15.89 17.82
CA LEU A 251 -8.91 -17.14 18.46
C LEU A 251 -7.68 -18.03 18.65
N ARG A 252 -7.48 -18.54 19.86
CA ARG A 252 -6.25 -19.26 20.22
C ARG A 252 -6.50 -20.47 21.11
N THR A 253 -5.81 -21.58 20.80
CA THR A 253 -5.70 -22.74 21.71
C THR A 253 -4.23 -23.06 21.96
N LEU A 254 -3.82 -23.11 23.21
CA LEU A 254 -2.45 -23.47 23.59
C LEU A 254 -2.14 -24.94 23.27
N ILE A 255 -0.90 -25.20 22.86
CA ILE A 255 -0.36 -26.53 22.65
C ILE A 255 -0.06 -27.15 24.03
N PRO A 256 -0.68 -28.29 24.38
CA PRO A 256 -0.41 -28.97 25.65
C PRO A 256 1.01 -29.55 25.68
N ALA A 257 1.71 -29.41 26.80
CA ALA A 257 3.00 -30.07 27.01
C ALA A 257 2.91 -31.59 26.82
N GLY A 258 3.87 -32.15 26.09
CA GLY A 258 3.97 -33.60 25.88
C GLY A 258 3.06 -34.19 24.80
N LYS A 259 2.08 -33.45 24.29
CA LYS A 259 1.21 -33.95 23.21
C LYS A 259 1.81 -33.61 21.86
N THR A 260 2.01 -34.62 21.01
CA THR A 260 2.60 -34.45 19.67
C THR A 260 1.57 -34.63 18.56
N VAL A 261 0.80 -35.69 18.57
CA VAL A 261 -0.23 -35.98 17.57
C VAL A 261 -1.54 -35.27 17.94
N GLY A 262 -2.10 -34.48 17.04
CA GLY A 262 -3.30 -33.70 17.32
C GLY A 262 -3.11 -32.80 18.54
N ALA A 263 -1.96 -32.15 18.66
CA ALA A 263 -1.66 -31.27 19.78
C ALA A 263 -2.69 -30.13 19.90
N VAL A 264 -3.13 -29.59 18.76
CA VAL A 264 -4.36 -28.82 18.66
C VAL A 264 -5.23 -29.42 17.55
N VAL A 265 -6.54 -29.55 17.81
CA VAL A 265 -7.52 -29.99 16.81
C VAL A 265 -8.74 -29.09 16.90
N TRP A 266 -9.07 -28.44 15.78
CA TRP A 266 -10.27 -27.62 15.63
C TRP A 266 -11.15 -28.13 14.51
N HIS A 267 -12.48 -28.07 14.72
CA HIS A 267 -13.51 -28.24 13.69
C HIS A 267 -14.10 -26.88 13.35
N ILE A 268 -13.96 -26.45 12.12
CA ILE A 268 -14.43 -25.16 11.64
C ILE A 268 -15.59 -25.36 10.69
N ARG A 269 -16.77 -24.86 11.07
CA ARG A 269 -18.03 -25.01 10.35
C ARG A 269 -18.64 -23.65 10.00
N PRO A 270 -18.38 -23.13 8.78
CA PRO A 270 -19.02 -21.91 8.31
C PRO A 270 -20.50 -22.14 7.98
N ASN A 271 -21.29 -21.10 8.04
CA ASN A 271 -22.66 -21.12 7.53
C ASN A 271 -22.66 -20.90 6.01
N VAL A 272 -22.43 -21.94 5.24
CA VAL A 272 -22.49 -21.86 3.77
C VAL A 272 -23.93 -21.81 3.29
N ILE A 273 -24.29 -20.74 2.59
CA ILE A 273 -25.62 -20.54 2.01
C ILE A 273 -25.69 -21.37 0.72
N PRO A 274 -26.68 -22.30 0.59
CA PRO A 274 -26.82 -23.10 -0.62
C PRO A 274 -26.99 -22.24 -1.87
N ASN A 275 -26.25 -22.61 -2.93
CA ASN A 275 -26.29 -21.91 -4.22
C ASN A 275 -25.94 -20.42 -4.16
N TRP A 276 -25.23 -19.99 -3.12
CA TRP A 276 -24.78 -18.61 -3.03
C TRP A 276 -23.90 -18.23 -4.23
N THR A 277 -24.13 -17.05 -4.76
CA THR A 277 -23.28 -16.41 -5.76
C THR A 277 -23.00 -14.98 -5.35
N ARG A 278 -21.79 -14.51 -5.58
CA ARG A 278 -21.45 -13.12 -5.32
C ARG A 278 -22.28 -12.21 -6.24
N PRO A 279 -22.92 -11.17 -5.69
CA PRO A 279 -23.58 -10.17 -6.52
C PRO A 279 -22.59 -9.52 -7.48
N PRO A 280 -23.04 -9.16 -8.72
CA PRO A 280 -22.20 -8.45 -9.67
C PRO A 280 -21.65 -7.15 -9.10
N VAL A 281 -20.38 -6.84 -9.41
CA VAL A 281 -19.81 -5.52 -9.21
C VAL A 281 -19.81 -4.76 -10.52
N ILE A 282 -20.29 -3.52 -10.51
CA ILE A 282 -20.32 -2.63 -11.66
C ILE A 282 -19.24 -1.58 -11.47
N ALA A 283 -18.04 -1.86 -11.98
CA ALA A 283 -16.89 -0.97 -11.85
C ALA A 283 -16.95 0.14 -12.91
N HIS A 284 -17.01 1.39 -12.45
CA HIS A 284 -17.05 2.58 -13.30
C HIS A 284 -16.35 3.76 -12.64
N SER A 285 -16.01 4.79 -13.43
CA SER A 285 -15.37 5.99 -12.92
C SER A 285 -16.32 6.80 -12.03
N GLN A 286 -15.91 7.11 -10.81
CA GLN A 286 -16.68 7.87 -9.82
C GLN A 286 -16.79 9.37 -10.13
N VAL A 287 -15.86 9.91 -10.93
CA VAL A 287 -15.93 11.29 -11.42
C VAL A 287 -16.65 11.38 -12.77
N GLY A 288 -17.06 10.23 -13.32
CA GLY A 288 -17.74 10.14 -14.59
C GLY A 288 -16.81 10.17 -15.80
N TYR A 289 -17.33 10.69 -16.93
CA TYR A 289 -16.69 10.57 -18.24
C TYR A 289 -16.86 11.82 -19.08
N ALA A 290 -15.90 12.06 -19.96
CA ALA A 290 -16.03 13.11 -20.98
C ALA A 290 -16.96 12.66 -22.13
N PRO A 291 -17.82 13.56 -22.70
CA PRO A 291 -18.85 13.21 -23.67
C PRO A 291 -18.36 12.47 -24.93
N ASN A 292 -17.21 12.89 -25.47
CA ASN A 292 -16.70 12.43 -26.77
C ASN A 292 -15.67 11.28 -26.67
N PHE A 293 -15.42 10.78 -25.48
CA PHE A 293 -14.46 9.70 -25.23
C PHE A 293 -15.15 8.39 -24.87
N SER A 294 -14.38 7.34 -24.81
CA SER A 294 -14.81 5.99 -24.45
C SER A 294 -15.42 5.96 -23.05
N LYS A 295 -16.57 5.32 -22.91
CA LYS A 295 -17.30 5.13 -21.64
C LYS A 295 -17.60 3.65 -21.49
N VAL A 296 -16.80 2.97 -20.70
CA VAL A 296 -16.90 1.53 -20.48
C VAL A 296 -16.92 1.23 -18.98
N ALA A 297 -17.98 0.56 -18.55
CA ALA A 297 -18.01 -0.08 -17.25
C ALA A 297 -17.56 -1.53 -17.37
N VAL A 298 -16.89 -2.03 -16.33
CA VAL A 298 -16.47 -3.43 -16.21
C VAL A 298 -17.37 -4.12 -15.20
N LEU A 299 -18.00 -5.23 -15.62
CA LEU A 299 -18.88 -6.04 -14.78
C LEU A 299 -18.09 -7.23 -14.26
N GLU A 300 -17.86 -7.29 -12.95
CA GLU A 300 -17.22 -8.43 -12.28
C GLU A 300 -18.29 -9.40 -11.80
N LEU A 301 -18.23 -10.64 -12.26
CA LEU A 301 -19.28 -11.64 -12.11
C LEU A 301 -18.75 -12.89 -11.42
N ASP A 302 -19.51 -13.43 -10.49
CA ASP A 302 -19.27 -14.81 -10.03
C ASP A 302 -19.38 -15.76 -11.21
N PRO A 303 -18.45 -16.69 -11.42
CA PRO A 303 -18.51 -17.64 -12.56
C PRO A 303 -19.80 -18.47 -12.62
N LYS A 304 -20.51 -18.63 -11.50
CA LYS A 304 -21.78 -19.36 -11.41
C LYS A 304 -23.01 -18.45 -11.48
N PHE A 305 -22.81 -17.15 -11.56
CA PHE A 305 -23.90 -16.20 -11.65
C PHE A 305 -24.56 -16.27 -13.04
N ASN A 306 -25.90 -16.43 -13.06
CA ASN A 306 -26.66 -16.39 -14.32
C ASN A 306 -26.81 -14.93 -14.79
N ALA A 307 -25.83 -14.47 -15.55
CA ALA A 307 -25.67 -13.08 -15.94
C ALA A 307 -26.70 -12.64 -16.99
N PRO A 308 -27.52 -11.59 -16.77
CA PRO A 308 -28.29 -10.94 -17.83
C PRO A 308 -27.41 -10.49 -19.00
N ARG A 309 -27.94 -10.54 -20.22
CA ARG A 309 -27.17 -10.20 -21.41
C ARG A 309 -27.10 -8.70 -21.71
N THR A 310 -27.94 -7.88 -21.06
CA THR A 310 -28.04 -6.44 -21.31
C THR A 310 -27.87 -5.65 -20.02
N ALA A 311 -27.28 -4.46 -20.13
CA ALA A 311 -27.23 -3.45 -19.08
C ALA A 311 -27.84 -2.15 -19.58
N LYS A 312 -28.25 -1.27 -18.66
CA LYS A 312 -28.91 -0.01 -18.95
C LYS A 312 -28.12 1.17 -18.39
N VAL A 313 -28.21 2.29 -19.13
CA VAL A 313 -27.83 3.61 -18.59
C VAL A 313 -29.13 4.37 -18.31
N LEU A 314 -29.24 4.83 -17.10
CA LEU A 314 -30.36 5.64 -16.63
C LEU A 314 -29.88 7.08 -16.50
N ARG A 315 -30.68 8.06 -16.90
CA ARG A 315 -30.43 9.47 -16.64
C ARG A 315 -31.27 9.93 -15.44
N LEU A 316 -30.67 10.61 -14.52
CA LEU A 316 -31.34 11.24 -13.39
C LEU A 316 -31.95 12.55 -13.85
N GLY A 317 -33.28 12.70 -13.68
CA GLY A 317 -33.99 13.93 -13.93
C GLY A 317 -33.95 14.90 -12.75
N GLU A 318 -34.30 16.15 -12.98
CA GLU A 318 -34.42 17.16 -11.92
C GLU A 318 -35.46 16.80 -10.85
N ASP A 319 -36.42 15.98 -11.21
CA ASP A 319 -37.44 15.40 -10.31
C ASP A 319 -36.91 14.26 -9.43
N GLY A 320 -35.62 13.93 -9.53
CA GLY A 320 -34.99 12.80 -8.84
C GLY A 320 -35.34 11.43 -9.43
N ALA A 321 -36.09 11.37 -10.53
CA ALA A 321 -36.46 10.10 -11.16
C ALA A 321 -35.40 9.64 -12.17
N TYR A 322 -35.10 8.35 -12.13
CA TYR A 322 -34.23 7.70 -13.11
C TYR A 322 -35.05 7.25 -14.34
N LYS A 323 -34.61 7.64 -15.53
CA LYS A 323 -35.22 7.23 -16.80
C LYS A 323 -34.19 6.51 -17.67
N PRO A 324 -34.51 5.32 -18.19
CA PRO A 324 -33.60 4.63 -19.10
C PRO A 324 -33.40 5.44 -20.38
N VAL A 325 -32.17 5.68 -20.76
CA VAL A 325 -31.80 6.45 -21.97
C VAL A 325 -30.98 5.62 -22.96
N PHE A 326 -30.39 4.53 -22.47
CA PHE A 326 -29.59 3.62 -23.32
C PHE A 326 -29.65 2.21 -22.75
N GLU A 327 -29.73 1.22 -23.63
CA GLU A 327 -29.64 -0.20 -23.29
C GLU A 327 -28.86 -0.90 -24.40
N ALA A 328 -27.89 -1.73 -24.01
CA ALA A 328 -27.07 -2.49 -24.95
C ALA A 328 -26.63 -3.83 -24.34
N PRO A 329 -26.25 -4.78 -25.21
CA PRO A 329 -25.64 -6.02 -24.73
C PRO A 329 -24.30 -5.74 -24.05
N ILE A 330 -24.00 -6.54 -23.04
CA ILE A 330 -22.63 -6.63 -22.46
C ILE A 330 -21.78 -7.53 -23.37
N SER A 331 -20.46 -7.38 -23.30
CA SER A 331 -19.54 -8.29 -23.99
C SER A 331 -19.68 -9.72 -23.47
N GLU A 332 -19.14 -10.69 -24.21
CA GLU A 332 -18.89 -12.00 -23.62
C GLU A 332 -17.98 -11.87 -22.41
N SER A 333 -18.27 -12.64 -21.36
CA SER A 333 -17.46 -12.64 -20.14
C SER A 333 -16.22 -13.51 -20.33
N THR A 334 -15.08 -13.00 -19.86
CA THR A 334 -13.80 -13.72 -19.86
C THR A 334 -13.34 -13.99 -18.43
N PRO A 335 -12.88 -15.20 -18.11
CA PRO A 335 -12.34 -15.48 -16.78
C PRO A 335 -11.02 -14.74 -16.56
N TRP A 336 -10.89 -14.15 -15.37
CA TRP A 336 -9.65 -13.55 -14.90
C TRP A 336 -9.59 -13.63 -13.36
N LEU A 337 -8.50 -14.10 -12.80
CA LEU A 337 -8.40 -14.45 -11.39
C LEU A 337 -9.55 -15.41 -10.96
N ARG A 338 -10.29 -15.05 -9.91
CA ARG A 338 -11.41 -15.85 -9.39
C ARG A 338 -12.72 -15.63 -10.13
N TYR A 339 -12.88 -14.48 -10.78
CA TYR A 339 -14.14 -14.02 -11.34
C TYR A 339 -14.16 -14.04 -12.88
N ALA A 340 -15.31 -13.77 -13.44
CA ALA A 340 -15.51 -13.54 -14.87
C ALA A 340 -15.84 -12.07 -15.10
N TYR A 341 -15.36 -11.49 -16.19
CA TYR A 341 -15.49 -10.06 -16.46
C TYR A 341 -16.13 -9.83 -17.83
N ALA A 342 -17.13 -8.97 -17.87
CA ALA A 342 -17.73 -8.47 -19.09
C ALA A 342 -17.63 -6.95 -19.16
N LYS A 343 -17.69 -6.38 -20.36
CA LYS A 343 -17.67 -4.94 -20.59
C LYS A 343 -19.03 -4.45 -21.01
N PHE A 344 -19.44 -3.32 -20.48
CA PHE A 344 -20.61 -2.58 -20.92
C PHE A 344 -20.16 -1.25 -21.52
N ASP A 345 -20.22 -1.14 -22.84
CA ASP A 345 -19.86 0.07 -23.58
C ASP A 345 -21.10 0.94 -23.78
N PHE A 346 -21.07 2.14 -23.22
CA PHE A 346 -22.11 3.16 -23.36
C PHE A 346 -21.58 4.47 -23.95
N SER A 347 -20.51 4.38 -24.74
CA SER A 347 -19.86 5.53 -25.37
C SER A 347 -20.80 6.33 -26.27
N ALA A 348 -21.91 5.74 -26.72
CA ALA A 348 -22.96 6.42 -27.48
C ALA A 348 -23.73 7.47 -26.65
N VAL A 349 -23.71 7.39 -25.31
CA VAL A 349 -24.34 8.40 -24.43
C VAL A 349 -23.42 9.61 -24.33
N LYS A 350 -23.77 10.73 -24.96
CA LYS A 350 -22.91 11.92 -25.06
C LYS A 350 -23.47 13.17 -24.37
N ASP A 351 -24.77 13.19 -24.11
CA ASP A 351 -25.39 14.37 -23.53
C ASP A 351 -24.88 14.61 -22.11
N PRO A 352 -24.50 15.84 -21.75
CA PRO A 352 -24.15 16.18 -20.39
C PRO A 352 -25.30 15.89 -19.41
N GLY A 353 -24.98 15.36 -18.23
CA GLY A 353 -25.99 15.02 -17.23
C GLY A 353 -25.48 14.10 -16.15
N LEU A 354 -26.39 13.68 -15.26
CA LEU A 354 -26.10 12.74 -14.20
C LEU A 354 -26.72 11.38 -14.55
N TYR A 355 -25.94 10.33 -14.46
CA TYR A 355 -26.28 9.00 -14.94
C TYR A 355 -25.99 7.91 -13.92
N ALA A 356 -26.68 6.78 -14.04
CA ALA A 356 -26.36 5.55 -13.31
C ALA A 356 -26.42 4.36 -14.27
N ILE A 357 -25.66 3.31 -13.94
CA ILE A 357 -25.73 2.02 -14.65
C ILE A 357 -26.63 1.09 -13.85
N GLU A 358 -27.54 0.41 -14.52
CA GLU A 358 -28.38 -0.64 -13.94
C GLU A 358 -28.04 -2.00 -14.60
N TYR A 359 -27.67 -2.97 -13.77
CA TYR A 359 -27.38 -4.32 -14.22
C TYR A 359 -27.71 -5.35 -13.13
N ALA A 360 -28.44 -6.39 -13.50
CA ALA A 360 -28.80 -7.50 -12.61
C ALA A 360 -29.43 -7.08 -11.28
N GLY A 361 -30.23 -6.01 -11.29
CA GLY A 361 -30.83 -5.45 -10.08
C GLY A 361 -29.92 -4.60 -9.23
N GLN A 362 -28.65 -4.46 -9.60
CA GLN A 362 -27.70 -3.54 -8.97
C GLN A 362 -27.73 -2.19 -9.68
N ARG A 363 -27.59 -1.13 -8.91
CA ARG A 363 -27.46 0.24 -9.41
C ARG A 363 -26.56 1.00 -8.44
N PRO A 364 -25.26 1.10 -8.73
CA PRO A 364 -24.33 1.90 -7.94
C PRO A 364 -24.67 3.39 -8.02
N GLU A 365 -23.94 4.19 -7.29
CA GLU A 365 -24.09 5.63 -7.23
C GLU A 365 -23.97 6.28 -8.61
N PRO A 366 -24.67 7.42 -8.83
CA PRO A 366 -24.63 8.12 -10.11
C PRO A 366 -23.29 8.81 -10.35
N PHE A 367 -22.97 8.97 -11.62
CA PHE A 367 -21.79 9.68 -12.12
C PHE A 367 -22.16 10.70 -13.20
N PRO A 368 -21.41 11.78 -13.38
CA PRO A 368 -21.65 12.76 -14.43
C PRO A 368 -21.09 12.31 -15.78
N ILE A 369 -21.73 12.77 -16.86
CA ILE A 369 -21.08 12.89 -18.17
C ILE A 369 -20.92 14.39 -18.39
N THR A 370 -19.66 14.86 -18.43
CA THR A 370 -19.33 16.29 -18.54
C THR A 370 -17.94 16.47 -19.13
N LYS A 371 -17.70 17.61 -19.79
CA LYS A 371 -16.39 17.91 -20.38
C LYS A 371 -15.28 18.19 -19.36
N ASP A 372 -15.64 18.48 -18.13
CA ASP A 372 -14.75 18.81 -17.02
C ASP A 372 -14.68 17.68 -15.97
N ALA A 373 -14.93 16.44 -16.36
CA ALA A 373 -14.99 15.29 -15.48
C ALA A 373 -13.75 15.12 -14.56
N TYR A 374 -12.56 15.44 -15.05
CA TYR A 374 -11.31 15.26 -14.31
C TYR A 374 -10.81 16.52 -13.61
N SER A 375 -11.42 17.69 -13.89
CA SER A 375 -10.89 19.00 -13.46
C SER A 375 -10.78 19.19 -11.95
N LYS A 376 -11.57 18.44 -11.15
CA LYS A 376 -11.61 18.52 -9.67
C LYS A 376 -11.14 17.25 -8.99
N SER A 377 -10.26 16.49 -9.64
CA SER A 377 -9.86 15.17 -9.11
C SER A 377 -8.46 15.14 -8.48
N TRP A 378 -7.75 16.25 -8.40
CA TRP A 378 -6.35 16.29 -7.97
C TRP A 378 -6.05 17.31 -6.85
N GLN A 379 -6.92 18.31 -6.63
CA GLN A 379 -6.65 19.40 -5.69
C GLN A 379 -6.39 18.92 -4.28
N SER A 380 -7.26 18.02 -3.78
CA SER A 380 -7.13 17.47 -2.44
C SER A 380 -5.85 16.64 -2.23
N SER A 381 -5.25 16.10 -3.30
CA SER A 381 -3.95 15.45 -3.18
C SER A 381 -2.81 16.45 -3.01
N LEU A 382 -2.95 17.66 -3.58
CA LEU A 382 -1.95 18.70 -3.49
C LEU A 382 -2.04 19.52 -2.19
N ASP A 383 -3.25 20.00 -1.85
CA ASP A 383 -3.50 20.91 -0.71
C ASP A 383 -4.10 20.21 0.52
N GLY A 384 -4.52 18.97 0.40
CA GLY A 384 -4.97 18.10 1.49
C GLY A 384 -3.86 17.15 1.92
N PHE A 385 -3.73 16.01 1.22
CA PHE A 385 -2.84 14.94 1.64
C PHE A 385 -1.37 15.38 1.73
N LEU A 386 -0.79 15.96 0.65
CA LEU A 386 0.60 16.39 0.70
C LEU A 386 0.86 17.47 1.74
N ALA A 387 -0.13 18.31 2.08
CA ALA A 387 0.00 19.28 3.16
C ALA A 387 0.03 18.60 4.54
N VAL A 388 -0.80 17.58 4.75
CA VAL A 388 -0.84 16.80 6.00
C VAL A 388 0.45 16.03 6.23
N GLU A 389 1.14 15.61 5.17
CA GLU A 389 2.41 14.89 5.27
C GLU A 389 3.65 15.80 5.41
N MET A 390 3.49 17.15 5.41
CA MET A 390 4.64 18.06 5.56
C MET A 390 5.29 17.92 6.93
N ASP A 391 6.56 17.52 6.96
CA ASP A 391 7.35 17.34 8.18
C ASP A 391 7.93 18.67 8.69
N HIS A 392 8.34 18.73 9.96
CA HIS A 392 8.96 19.88 10.64
C HIS A 392 8.10 21.15 10.75
N VAL A 393 6.84 21.07 10.44
CA VAL A 393 5.85 22.15 10.53
C VAL A 393 4.61 21.70 11.28
N SER A 394 3.79 22.66 11.74
CA SER A 394 2.43 22.37 12.17
C SER A 394 1.45 22.62 11.02
N VAL A 395 0.50 21.70 10.82
CA VAL A 395 -0.50 21.80 9.75
C VAL A 395 -1.90 21.97 10.34
N ARG A 396 -2.55 23.08 9.99
CA ARG A 396 -3.91 23.40 10.45
C ARG A 396 -4.88 23.56 9.30
N GLU A 397 -6.12 23.27 9.61
CA GLU A 397 -7.27 23.50 8.75
C GLU A 397 -8.37 24.16 9.59
N GLY A 398 -8.56 25.46 9.46
CA GLY A 398 -9.63 26.26 10.10
C GLY A 398 -10.06 25.84 11.52
N TYR A 399 -10.69 24.70 11.64
CA TYR A 399 -11.24 24.15 12.89
C TYR A 399 -10.45 22.95 13.46
N ARG A 400 -9.37 22.51 12.79
CA ARG A 400 -8.62 21.29 13.09
C ARG A 400 -7.10 21.56 13.10
N LEU A 401 -6.41 20.93 14.02
CA LEU A 401 -4.98 20.72 13.94
C LEU A 401 -4.77 19.29 13.36
N TRP A 402 -4.13 19.16 12.22
CA TRP A 402 -3.76 17.88 11.66
C TRP A 402 -2.61 17.25 12.44
N HIS A 403 -1.54 18.01 12.63
CA HIS A 403 -0.45 17.66 13.54
C HIS A 403 0.32 18.91 13.99
N GLY A 404 0.98 18.80 15.13
CA GLY A 404 1.90 19.82 15.65
C GLY A 404 3.25 19.80 14.93
N ILE A 405 4.16 20.68 15.35
CA ILE A 405 5.54 20.66 14.87
C ILE A 405 6.22 19.40 15.41
N SER A 406 6.84 18.61 14.53
CA SER A 406 7.53 17.36 14.87
C SER A 406 9.03 17.45 14.60
N HIS A 407 9.78 16.53 15.17
CA HIS A 407 11.17 16.20 14.82
C HIS A 407 12.12 17.42 14.79
N LEU A 408 12.00 18.34 15.75
CA LEU A 408 12.92 19.48 15.87
C LEU A 408 14.34 19.05 16.28
N ASP A 409 14.49 17.85 16.76
CA ASP A 409 15.69 17.12 17.16
C ASP A 409 16.39 16.35 16.04
N ASP A 410 15.85 16.37 14.82
CA ASP A 410 16.45 15.72 13.66
C ASP A 410 17.87 16.21 13.35
N ALA A 411 18.78 15.29 13.12
CA ALA A 411 18.73 13.85 13.24
C ALA A 411 20.03 13.34 13.87
N ARG A 412 20.07 12.09 14.29
CA ARG A 412 21.30 11.44 14.79
C ARG A 412 21.97 10.63 13.70
N GLN A 413 23.30 10.62 13.66
CA GLN A 413 24.05 9.76 12.72
C GLN A 413 23.81 8.28 13.02
N ALA A 414 23.23 7.54 12.08
CA ALA A 414 23.08 6.09 12.20
C ALA A 414 24.45 5.39 12.23
N PRO A 415 24.64 4.35 13.08
CA PRO A 415 25.87 3.58 13.10
C PRO A 415 26.18 2.85 11.79
N ALA A 416 27.46 2.69 11.46
CA ALA A 416 27.86 1.89 10.32
C ALA A 416 27.36 0.44 10.44
N ASN A 417 27.02 -0.18 9.30
CA ASN A 417 26.46 -1.52 9.20
C ASN A 417 25.11 -1.72 9.91
N THR A 418 24.44 -0.65 10.32
CA THR A 418 23.05 -0.75 10.81
C THR A 418 22.14 -1.30 9.73
N ARG A 419 21.29 -2.24 10.11
CA ARG A 419 20.17 -2.73 9.31
C ARG A 419 18.89 -2.43 10.06
N HIS A 420 18.05 -1.66 9.43
CA HIS A 420 16.74 -1.33 9.94
C HIS A 420 15.73 -2.44 9.58
N PHE A 421 14.67 -2.57 10.35
CA PHE A 421 13.63 -3.58 10.09
C PHE A 421 12.86 -3.32 8.78
N ASP A 422 12.70 -2.06 8.37
CA ASP A 422 12.08 -1.67 7.09
C ASP A 422 13.02 -1.78 5.88
N GLY A 423 14.20 -2.36 6.10
CA GLY A 423 15.13 -2.64 5.01
C GLY A 423 16.13 -1.52 4.72
N TYR A 424 16.09 -0.40 5.42
CA TYR A 424 17.14 0.63 5.34
C TYR A 424 18.45 0.10 5.88
N ALA A 425 19.57 0.53 5.32
CA ALA A 425 20.86 0.03 5.72
C ALA A 425 21.96 1.07 5.60
N MET A 426 22.75 1.18 6.63
CA MET A 426 24.05 1.85 6.57
C MET A 426 25.09 0.94 5.96
N GLY A 427 25.96 1.52 5.11
CA GLY A 427 27.17 0.86 4.65
C GLY A 427 28.21 0.67 5.76
N SER A 428 29.38 0.16 5.37
CA SER A 428 30.52 0.00 6.30
C SER A 428 31.16 1.33 6.72
N GLU A 429 30.87 2.41 6.01
CA GLU A 429 31.39 3.76 6.27
C GLU A 429 30.22 4.71 6.53
N LEU A 430 30.41 5.67 7.42
CA LEU A 430 29.37 6.66 7.74
C LEU A 430 29.13 7.63 6.57
N ASN A 431 30.14 7.90 5.73
CA ASN A 431 30.14 8.94 4.69
C ASN A 431 29.71 10.32 5.20
N SER A 432 30.06 10.64 6.44
CA SER A 432 29.64 11.81 7.17
C SER A 432 30.77 12.29 8.07
N PRO A 433 30.89 13.59 8.36
CA PRO A 433 31.85 14.10 9.36
C PRO A 433 31.46 13.77 10.79
N PHE A 434 30.23 13.29 11.04
CA PHE A 434 29.69 13.02 12.37
C PHE A 434 29.93 11.56 12.79
N GLN A 435 30.12 11.36 14.10
CA GLN A 435 30.27 10.03 14.68
C GLN A 435 28.89 9.36 14.86
N ALA A 436 28.89 8.02 14.95
CA ALA A 436 27.67 7.27 15.24
C ALA A 436 26.97 7.77 16.50
N GLY A 437 25.69 8.07 16.43
CA GLY A 437 24.89 8.62 17.52
C GLY A 437 25.05 10.13 17.76
N GLU A 438 25.95 10.80 17.04
CA GLU A 438 26.12 12.25 17.12
C GLU A 438 24.96 12.95 16.37
N HIS A 439 24.48 14.05 16.95
CA HIS A 439 23.47 14.89 16.30
C HIS A 439 24.06 15.64 15.10
N ILE A 440 23.38 15.58 13.97
CA ILE A 440 23.68 16.29 12.73
C ILE A 440 22.78 17.53 12.65
N PRO A 441 23.32 18.73 12.87
CA PRO A 441 22.50 19.93 12.95
C PRO A 441 21.93 20.36 11.58
N GLY A 442 20.74 20.96 11.62
CA GLY A 442 20.13 21.63 10.45
C GLY A 442 19.36 20.70 9.52
N LEU A 443 19.07 19.47 9.94
CA LEU A 443 18.23 18.52 9.19
C LEU A 443 16.73 18.69 9.47
N ASN A 444 16.36 19.42 10.50
CA ASN A 444 14.99 19.64 10.94
C ASN A 444 14.24 20.70 10.10
N VAL A 445 14.26 20.58 8.78
CA VAL A 445 13.62 21.53 7.86
C VAL A 445 13.07 20.83 6.63
N GLY A 446 11.86 21.17 6.23
CA GLY A 446 11.27 20.70 4.98
C GLY A 446 11.03 19.19 4.93
N GLY A 447 10.64 18.68 3.77
CA GLY A 447 10.36 17.26 3.56
C GLY A 447 8.96 16.84 3.99
N TRP A 448 8.63 15.59 3.70
CA TRP A 448 7.35 14.97 4.04
C TRP A 448 7.59 13.62 4.70
N PHE A 449 6.68 13.19 5.55
CA PHE A 449 6.53 11.78 5.86
C PHE A 449 6.20 11.05 4.56
N ASP A 450 6.78 9.87 4.32
CA ASP A 450 6.67 9.28 2.97
C ASP A 450 5.37 8.49 2.76
N ALA A 451 4.79 7.97 3.82
CA ALA A 451 3.59 7.14 3.76
C ALA A 451 2.80 7.17 5.09
N GLY A 452 2.39 6.01 5.57
CA GLY A 452 1.70 5.86 6.86
C GLY A 452 2.61 5.83 8.08
N ASP A 453 3.89 6.02 7.91
CA ASP A 453 4.92 6.15 8.95
C ASP A 453 5.49 7.57 9.02
N TYR A 454 6.50 7.76 9.82
CA TYR A 454 7.14 9.08 10.01
C TYR A 454 8.54 9.15 9.40
N ASP A 455 8.86 8.29 8.48
CA ASP A 455 10.12 8.30 7.76
C ASP A 455 10.18 9.41 6.72
N ASN A 456 11.34 10.01 6.53
CA ASN A 456 11.60 11.00 5.51
C ASN A 456 12.59 10.43 4.48
N ILE A 457 12.04 9.78 3.43
CA ILE A 457 12.81 8.99 2.47
C ILE A 457 13.16 9.81 1.22
N ALA A 458 14.43 9.98 0.91
CA ALA A 458 14.91 10.78 -0.21
C ALA A 458 14.27 10.41 -1.58
N GLY A 459 14.06 9.12 -1.85
CA GLY A 459 13.45 8.66 -3.09
C GLY A 459 12.02 9.16 -3.29
N SER A 460 11.20 9.10 -2.26
CA SER A 460 9.83 9.62 -2.26
C SER A 460 9.82 11.13 -2.41
N GLN A 461 10.70 11.84 -1.67
CA GLN A 461 10.87 13.30 -1.77
C GLN A 461 11.19 13.72 -3.21
N TYR A 462 12.13 13.03 -3.87
CA TYR A 462 12.52 13.34 -5.25
C TYR A 462 11.38 13.13 -6.23
N THR A 463 10.56 12.11 -6.03
CA THR A 463 9.39 11.83 -6.87
C THR A 463 8.34 12.93 -6.72
N VAL A 464 8.06 13.38 -5.50
CA VAL A 464 7.13 14.50 -5.23
C VAL A 464 7.61 15.76 -5.94
N ILE A 465 8.88 16.16 -5.71
CA ILE A 465 9.44 17.36 -6.30
C ILE A 465 9.38 17.33 -7.84
N GLN A 466 9.80 16.21 -8.47
CA GLN A 466 9.84 16.08 -9.92
C GLN A 466 8.45 16.07 -10.54
N ASN A 467 7.49 15.34 -9.96
CA ASN A 467 6.13 15.25 -10.50
C ASN A 467 5.37 16.55 -10.34
N LEU A 468 5.47 17.24 -9.19
CA LEU A 468 4.87 18.55 -9.02
C LEU A 468 5.51 19.61 -9.92
N ALA A 469 6.84 19.59 -10.08
CA ALA A 469 7.53 20.49 -11.01
C ALA A 469 7.10 20.26 -12.46
N LEU A 470 6.91 18.99 -12.85
CA LEU A 470 6.44 18.64 -14.18
C LEU A 470 4.97 19.02 -14.38
N ALA A 471 4.11 18.79 -13.39
CA ALA A 471 2.71 19.20 -13.42
C ALA A 471 2.56 20.71 -13.52
N TYR A 472 3.28 21.46 -12.68
CA TYR A 472 3.30 22.92 -12.72
C TYR A 472 3.73 23.46 -14.09
N SER A 473 4.84 22.96 -14.63
CA SER A 473 5.39 23.46 -15.90
C SER A 473 4.58 23.02 -17.12
N THR A 474 3.90 21.87 -17.07
CA THR A 474 3.12 21.33 -18.20
C THR A 474 1.71 21.92 -18.25
N PHE A 475 1.06 22.11 -17.10
CA PHE A 475 -0.33 22.51 -17.02
C PHE A 475 -0.54 23.92 -16.46
N ASN A 476 0.54 24.63 -16.10
CA ASN A 476 0.48 25.99 -15.54
C ASN A 476 -0.44 26.06 -14.31
N LEU A 477 -0.20 25.17 -13.35
CA LEU A 477 -1.01 25.05 -12.14
C LEU A 477 -0.97 26.36 -11.34
N LYS A 478 -2.15 26.96 -11.12
CA LYS A 478 -2.32 28.21 -10.38
C LYS A 478 -3.14 28.04 -9.11
N TRP A 479 -3.38 26.79 -8.71
CA TRP A 479 -4.13 26.49 -7.50
C TRP A 479 -3.36 26.99 -6.28
N ASP A 480 -4.04 27.78 -5.44
CA ASP A 480 -3.47 28.49 -4.30
C ASP A 480 -4.49 28.41 -3.16
N GLN A 481 -4.30 27.46 -2.27
CA GLN A 481 -5.15 27.19 -1.10
C GLN A 481 -4.33 26.87 0.16
N LEU A 482 -3.00 26.94 0.08
CA LEU A 482 -2.11 26.78 1.21
C LEU A 482 -1.38 28.10 1.51
N SER A 483 -1.19 28.38 2.78
CA SER A 483 -0.23 29.36 3.24
C SER A 483 0.87 28.64 4.01
N VAL A 484 2.11 28.70 3.52
CA VAL A 484 3.27 28.02 4.10
C VAL A 484 4.29 29.02 4.59
N ASP A 485 4.44 29.11 5.89
CA ASP A 485 5.48 29.91 6.54
C ASP A 485 6.54 29.02 7.17
N GLU A 486 7.65 28.82 6.47
CA GLU A 486 8.77 28.00 6.91
C GLU A 486 9.49 28.59 8.14
N GLN A 487 9.43 29.90 8.33
CA GLN A 487 10.09 30.56 9.45
C GLN A 487 9.34 30.31 10.77
N SER A 488 8.03 30.45 10.75
CA SER A 488 7.17 30.14 11.90
C SER A 488 6.80 28.66 11.97
N ARG A 489 7.23 27.84 11.01
CA ARG A 489 6.92 26.42 10.90
C ARG A 489 5.41 26.15 10.92
N HIS A 490 4.68 26.90 10.10
CA HIS A 490 3.23 26.85 10.11
C HIS A 490 2.63 26.76 8.71
N VAL A 491 1.71 25.82 8.55
CA VAL A 491 0.91 25.62 7.35
C VAL A 491 -0.56 25.79 7.70
N GLU A 492 -1.26 26.65 6.94
CA GLU A 492 -2.70 26.84 7.05
C GLU A 492 -3.36 26.40 5.73
N MET A 493 -4.25 25.42 5.81
CA MET A 493 -5.05 24.97 4.67
C MET A 493 -6.24 25.91 4.45
N HIS A 494 -6.75 25.97 3.20
CA HIS A 494 -7.82 26.83 2.74
C HIS A 494 -7.54 28.32 2.95
N ARG A 495 -6.26 28.70 2.88
CA ARG A 495 -5.80 30.09 3.03
C ARG A 495 -4.87 30.46 1.89
N PRO A 496 -5.39 31.03 0.80
CA PRO A 496 -4.56 31.51 -0.30
C PRO A 496 -3.58 32.61 0.17
N ASP A 497 -2.34 32.58 -0.34
CA ASP A 497 -1.32 33.58 -0.02
C ASP A 497 -0.70 34.24 -1.26
N GLY A 498 -1.18 33.89 -2.44
CA GLY A 498 -0.71 34.43 -3.74
C GLY A 498 0.40 33.60 -4.38
N VAL A 499 0.83 32.49 -3.76
CA VAL A 499 1.82 31.57 -4.30
C VAL A 499 1.12 30.25 -4.62
N PRO A 500 1.27 29.70 -5.85
CA PRO A 500 0.66 28.40 -6.16
C PRO A 500 1.14 27.28 -5.23
N ASP A 501 0.24 26.43 -4.76
CA ASP A 501 0.54 25.34 -3.81
C ASP A 501 1.63 24.40 -4.34
N ALA A 502 1.67 24.13 -5.65
CA ALA A 502 2.74 23.34 -6.25
C ALA A 502 4.13 23.97 -6.07
N VAL A 503 4.23 25.31 -6.06
CA VAL A 503 5.47 26.05 -5.79
C VAL A 503 5.84 25.93 -4.31
N GLN A 504 4.85 26.07 -3.42
CA GLN A 504 5.02 25.92 -1.97
C GLN A 504 5.54 24.52 -1.61
N GLN A 505 4.88 23.49 -2.12
CA GLN A 505 5.27 22.09 -1.89
C GLN A 505 6.68 21.81 -2.45
N VAL A 506 6.98 22.22 -3.68
CA VAL A 506 8.33 22.05 -4.25
C VAL A 506 9.39 22.79 -3.41
N LYS A 507 9.08 23.99 -2.92
CA LYS A 507 9.97 24.73 -2.02
C LYS A 507 10.24 23.89 -0.75
N HIS A 508 9.19 23.39 -0.10
CA HIS A 508 9.32 22.60 1.13
C HIS A 508 10.24 21.39 0.95
N GLY A 509 10.03 20.60 -0.11
CA GLY A 509 10.87 19.43 -0.39
C GLY A 509 12.34 19.74 -0.68
N VAL A 510 12.64 20.82 -1.43
CA VAL A 510 14.05 21.14 -1.72
C VAL A 510 14.80 21.63 -0.50
N LEU A 511 14.13 22.20 0.51
CA LEU A 511 14.78 22.60 1.75
C LEU A 511 15.44 21.43 2.45
N GLN A 512 14.76 20.29 2.53
CA GLN A 512 15.30 19.05 3.12
C GLN A 512 16.46 18.48 2.29
N THR A 513 16.30 18.42 0.95
CA THR A 513 17.37 17.94 0.07
C THR A 513 18.64 18.80 0.19
N LEU A 514 18.50 20.12 0.23
CA LEU A 514 19.61 21.05 0.39
C LEU A 514 20.22 20.96 1.80
N ALA A 515 19.40 20.74 2.83
CA ALA A 515 19.88 20.58 4.21
C ALA A 515 20.79 19.37 4.34
N GLN A 516 20.42 18.22 3.75
CA GLN A 516 21.25 17.02 3.71
C GLN A 516 22.63 17.31 3.09
N ILE A 517 22.65 17.98 1.93
CA ILE A 517 23.86 18.28 1.20
C ILE A 517 24.75 19.27 1.98
N LYS A 518 24.14 20.26 2.63
CA LYS A 518 24.86 21.22 3.48
C LYS A 518 25.46 20.57 4.71
N ALA A 519 24.76 19.65 5.34
CA ALA A 519 25.16 18.98 6.58
C ALA A 519 26.28 17.96 6.38
N VAL A 520 26.15 17.08 5.39
CA VAL A 520 27.10 15.95 5.20
C VAL A 520 27.87 16.00 3.87
N GLY A 521 27.59 16.95 3.00
CA GLY A 521 28.29 17.14 1.72
C GLY A 521 27.65 16.38 0.53
N HIS A 522 26.60 15.59 0.75
CA HIS A 522 25.89 14.82 -0.27
C HIS A 522 24.47 14.46 0.18
N PRO A 523 23.55 14.14 -0.74
CA PRO A 523 22.26 13.58 -0.37
C PRO A 523 22.42 12.15 0.16
N PHE A 524 21.53 11.74 1.05
CA PHE A 524 21.56 10.42 1.67
C PHE A 524 20.17 9.77 1.68
N GLN A 525 20.07 8.50 2.13
CA GLN A 525 18.90 7.66 1.98
C GLN A 525 17.65 8.23 2.65
N GLY A 526 17.77 8.73 3.86
CA GLY A 526 16.64 9.31 4.60
C GLY A 526 16.95 9.56 6.07
N ILE A 527 15.95 10.14 6.71
CA ILE A 527 15.86 10.30 8.15
C ILE A 527 14.75 9.34 8.58
N ILE A 528 15.11 8.36 9.41
CA ILE A 528 14.33 7.14 9.63
C ILE A 528 14.08 6.94 11.11
N GLU A 529 12.88 6.56 11.48
CA GLU A 529 12.52 6.19 12.84
C GLU A 529 13.40 5.04 13.35
N PRO A 530 13.99 5.14 14.56
CA PRO A 530 14.99 4.17 15.02
C PRO A 530 14.42 2.82 15.42
N ASN A 531 13.13 2.72 15.72
CA ASN A 531 12.49 1.53 16.31
C ASN A 531 10.99 1.45 15.95
N LEU A 532 10.28 0.47 16.52
CA LEU A 532 8.85 0.24 16.27
C LEU A 532 7.91 1.16 17.05
N GLN A 533 8.40 2.14 17.80
CA GLN A 533 7.57 2.98 18.65
C GLN A 533 6.55 3.79 17.82
N GLU A 534 6.92 4.21 16.61
CA GLU A 534 6.04 4.87 15.66
C GLU A 534 4.79 4.05 15.31
N TYR A 535 4.89 2.72 15.33
CA TYR A 535 3.79 1.82 15.02
C TYR A 535 2.91 1.48 16.22
N THR A 536 3.40 1.70 17.41
CA THR A 536 2.67 1.44 18.66
C THR A 536 2.05 2.70 19.28
N HIS A 537 2.53 3.87 18.91
CA HIS A 537 2.09 5.18 19.41
C HIS A 537 1.58 6.06 18.26
N LEU A 538 0.54 5.58 17.60
CA LEU A 538 -0.06 6.25 16.44
C LEU A 538 -0.75 7.56 16.83
N GLY A 539 -0.81 8.50 15.91
CA GLY A 539 -1.54 9.77 16.11
C GLY A 539 -0.79 10.96 15.56
N ASP A 540 -0.78 12.06 16.31
CA ASP A 540 -0.05 13.27 15.94
C ASP A 540 1.46 13.04 15.92
N ALA A 541 2.14 13.35 14.81
CA ALA A 541 3.59 13.23 14.66
C ALA A 541 4.37 13.94 15.78
N ALA A 542 3.86 15.05 16.32
CA ALA A 542 4.46 15.73 17.47
C ALA A 542 4.45 14.89 18.75
N SER A 543 3.72 13.79 18.81
CA SER A 543 3.74 12.87 19.95
C SER A 543 4.84 11.82 19.88
N GLN A 544 5.52 11.69 18.75
CA GLN A 544 6.60 10.72 18.54
C GLN A 544 7.95 11.21 19.06
N THR A 545 8.07 12.50 19.30
CA THR A 545 9.31 13.15 19.67
C THR A 545 9.08 14.17 20.79
N ASP A 546 10.08 14.40 21.65
CA ASP A 546 10.06 15.53 22.58
C ASP A 546 10.65 16.83 21.99
N GLY A 547 11.11 16.76 20.73
CA GLY A 547 11.71 17.87 20.00
C GLY A 547 13.05 18.34 20.55
N ARG A 548 13.74 17.52 21.38
CA ARG A 548 15.02 17.80 22.02
C ARG A 548 16.05 16.76 21.64
N ILE A 549 17.26 17.23 21.40
CA ILE A 549 18.39 16.38 21.03
C ILE A 549 18.72 15.42 22.19
N TYR A 550 18.78 14.13 21.88
CA TYR A 550 19.15 13.10 22.85
C TYR A 550 20.54 13.29 23.43
N ASN A 551 20.65 13.27 24.77
CA ASN A 551 21.89 13.25 25.49
C ASN A 551 21.93 12.04 26.43
N PRO A 552 22.77 11.01 26.14
CA PRO A 552 22.83 9.80 26.94
C PRO A 552 23.38 10.00 28.38
N LYS A 553 23.82 11.22 28.73
CA LYS A 553 24.24 11.55 30.07
C LYS A 553 23.10 12.01 30.97
N LEU A 554 21.95 12.31 30.38
CA LEU A 554 20.72 12.71 31.10
C LEU A 554 19.89 11.48 31.44
N GLY A 555 19.19 11.52 32.56
CA GLY A 555 18.19 10.52 32.88
C GLY A 555 16.92 10.66 32.00
N PRO A 556 16.07 9.62 31.91
CA PRO A 556 14.91 9.59 30.99
C PRO A 556 13.89 10.73 31.19
N LEU A 557 13.91 11.42 32.31
CA LEU A 557 13.02 12.56 32.60
C LEU A 557 13.80 13.86 32.81
N GLU A 558 15.11 13.86 32.53
CA GLU A 558 15.97 15.05 32.69
C GLU A 558 16.03 15.83 31.38
N VAL A 559 15.94 17.15 31.51
CA VAL A 559 16.03 18.11 30.41
C VAL A 559 17.09 19.15 30.75
N ASP A 560 17.97 19.43 29.79
CA ASP A 560 18.98 20.50 29.89
C ASP A 560 18.97 21.37 28.62
N GLY A 561 18.20 22.44 28.63
CA GLY A 561 17.99 23.31 27.48
C GLY A 561 17.33 22.57 26.30
N ASN A 562 18.09 22.44 25.20
CA ASN A 562 17.63 21.74 24.00
C ASN A 562 17.93 20.22 24.01
N PHE A 563 18.33 19.67 25.15
CA PHE A 563 18.70 18.26 25.29
C PHE A 563 17.74 17.54 26.25
N SER A 564 17.52 16.27 26.01
CA SER A 564 16.79 15.38 26.90
C SER A 564 17.48 14.01 27.03
N GLY A 565 17.02 13.20 27.97
CA GLY A 565 17.48 11.82 28.16
C GLY A 565 16.59 10.80 27.41
N ILE A 566 15.70 11.22 26.52
CA ILE A 566 14.78 10.36 25.75
C ILE A 566 15.41 10.09 24.38
N PRO A 567 15.64 8.82 23.98
CA PRO A 567 16.28 8.46 22.70
C PRO A 567 15.27 8.35 21.56
N ASP A 568 14.51 9.41 21.28
CA ASP A 568 13.44 9.49 20.29
C ASP A 568 13.84 10.20 18.98
N ASP A 569 15.10 10.69 18.88
CA ASP A 569 15.61 11.32 17.66
C ASP A 569 15.71 10.31 16.51
N ARG A 570 15.17 10.66 15.34
CA ARG A 570 15.30 9.85 14.12
C ARG A 570 16.76 9.74 13.65
N TRP A 571 17.04 8.69 12.89
CA TRP A 571 18.39 8.39 12.43
C TRP A 571 18.63 8.81 10.98
N ALA A 572 19.72 9.52 10.71
CA ALA A 572 20.19 9.82 9.38
C ALA A 572 21.01 8.65 8.82
N PHE A 573 20.52 8.05 7.73
CA PHE A 573 21.16 6.95 7.00
C PHE A 573 22.06 7.51 5.90
N THR A 574 23.27 7.89 6.23
CA THR A 574 24.16 8.77 5.44
C THR A 574 25.02 8.07 4.38
N THR A 575 24.76 6.81 4.07
CA THR A 575 25.48 6.10 3.00
C THR A 575 25.35 6.83 1.66
N LYS A 576 26.49 7.16 1.05
CA LYS A 576 26.55 7.78 -0.27
C LYS A 576 26.16 6.79 -1.37
N SER A 577 25.43 7.26 -2.39
CA SER A 577 24.97 6.45 -3.52
C SER A 577 24.86 7.30 -4.78
N ALA A 578 25.33 6.77 -5.90
CA ALA A 578 25.22 7.43 -7.22
C ALA A 578 23.75 7.73 -7.59
N ASN A 579 22.83 6.81 -7.27
CA ASN A 579 21.41 7.00 -7.54
C ASN A 579 20.84 8.19 -6.76
N LEU A 580 21.23 8.36 -5.51
CA LEU A 580 20.81 9.51 -4.68
C LEU A 580 21.42 10.81 -5.20
N GLN A 581 22.67 10.80 -5.61
CA GLN A 581 23.33 11.98 -6.22
C GLN A 581 22.58 12.45 -7.46
N TYR A 582 22.33 11.53 -8.41
CA TYR A 582 21.61 11.86 -9.63
C TYR A 582 20.12 12.16 -9.39
N GLY A 583 19.48 11.46 -8.45
CA GLY A 583 18.11 11.75 -8.06
C GLY A 583 17.94 13.16 -7.50
N ALA A 584 18.80 13.56 -6.57
CA ALA A 584 18.82 14.92 -6.03
C ALA A 584 19.13 15.96 -7.12
N ALA A 585 20.12 15.70 -8.00
CA ALA A 585 20.44 16.60 -9.11
C ALA A 585 19.23 16.80 -10.04
N ALA A 586 18.51 15.74 -10.39
CA ALA A 586 17.30 15.82 -11.20
C ALA A 586 16.21 16.66 -10.52
N SER A 587 15.95 16.38 -9.24
CA SER A 587 14.90 17.06 -8.47
C SER A 587 15.19 18.54 -8.28
N LEU A 588 16.42 18.89 -7.91
CA LEU A 588 16.84 20.28 -7.75
C LEU A 588 16.82 21.06 -9.09
N ALA A 589 17.23 20.43 -10.19
CA ALA A 589 17.14 21.05 -11.53
C ALA A 589 15.70 21.27 -11.98
N ALA A 590 14.79 20.33 -11.69
CA ALA A 590 13.36 20.47 -11.93
C ALA A 590 12.76 21.59 -11.08
N ALA A 591 13.06 21.61 -9.78
CA ALA A 591 12.61 22.61 -8.84
C ALA A 591 13.09 24.03 -9.18
N ALA A 592 14.33 24.17 -9.66
CA ALA A 592 14.87 25.46 -10.06
C ALA A 592 13.99 26.18 -11.10
N ARG A 593 13.35 25.45 -12.02
CA ARG A 593 12.44 26.01 -13.02
C ARG A 593 11.12 26.51 -12.41
N VAL A 594 10.61 25.79 -11.40
CA VAL A 594 9.35 26.12 -10.71
C VAL A 594 9.53 27.32 -9.79
N LEU A 595 10.64 27.33 -9.05
CA LEU A 595 10.95 28.37 -8.07
C LEU A 595 11.36 29.72 -8.70
N LYS A 596 11.77 29.69 -9.97
CA LYS A 596 12.16 30.90 -10.69
C LYS A 596 10.97 31.86 -10.84
N GLY A 597 11.16 33.13 -10.43
CA GLY A 597 10.11 34.13 -10.39
C GLY A 597 9.31 34.19 -9.09
N TRP A 598 9.42 33.14 -8.24
CA TRP A 598 8.84 33.09 -6.90
C TRP A 598 9.91 33.21 -5.81
N HIS A 599 10.99 32.45 -5.94
CA HIS A 599 12.09 32.32 -4.99
C HIS A 599 13.43 32.26 -5.74
N ASP A 600 13.83 33.34 -6.43
CA ASP A 600 14.96 33.35 -7.37
C ASP A 600 16.30 32.94 -6.73
N ALA A 601 16.56 33.35 -5.49
CA ALA A 601 17.78 32.95 -4.78
C ALA A 601 17.83 31.42 -4.55
N LEU A 602 16.72 30.83 -4.12
CA LEU A 602 16.60 29.39 -3.91
C LEU A 602 16.62 28.63 -5.24
N ALA A 603 15.98 29.16 -6.27
CA ALA A 603 16.04 28.61 -7.62
C ALA A 603 17.48 28.51 -8.15
N LYS A 604 18.27 29.57 -7.93
CA LYS A 604 19.69 29.58 -8.29
C LYS A 604 20.48 28.55 -7.46
N GLU A 605 20.28 28.51 -6.16
CA GLU A 605 20.93 27.53 -5.27
C GLU A 605 20.62 26.09 -5.69
N CYS A 606 19.36 25.78 -6.00
CA CYS A 606 18.95 24.47 -6.52
C CYS A 606 19.70 24.11 -7.81
N LEU A 607 19.76 25.02 -8.78
CA LEU A 607 20.42 24.76 -10.07
C LEU A 607 21.93 24.58 -9.91
N ASP A 608 22.58 25.44 -9.14
CA ASP A 608 24.02 25.37 -8.89
C ASP A 608 24.38 24.07 -8.16
N THR A 609 23.59 23.69 -7.16
CA THR A 609 23.76 22.43 -6.42
C THR A 609 23.53 21.20 -7.30
N ALA A 610 22.48 21.21 -8.12
CA ALA A 610 22.19 20.15 -9.08
C ALA A 610 23.38 19.94 -10.05
N ALA A 611 23.90 21.03 -10.61
CA ALA A 611 25.04 20.99 -11.51
C ALA A 611 26.29 20.43 -10.82
N LYS A 612 26.54 20.88 -9.58
CA LYS A 612 27.66 20.39 -8.79
C LYS A 612 27.57 18.90 -8.48
N LEU A 613 26.42 18.43 -7.98
CA LEU A 613 26.20 17.00 -7.69
C LEU A 613 26.41 16.13 -8.93
N TYR A 614 25.88 16.56 -10.06
CA TYR A 614 26.05 15.85 -11.33
C TYR A 614 27.52 15.78 -11.76
N GLN A 615 28.25 16.90 -11.69
CA GLN A 615 29.67 16.97 -12.06
C GLN A 615 30.56 16.17 -11.10
N ASP A 616 30.30 16.29 -9.80
CA ASP A 616 31.08 15.60 -8.78
C ASP A 616 30.95 14.08 -8.93
N GLU A 617 29.73 13.57 -9.13
CA GLU A 617 29.49 12.13 -9.33
C GLU A 617 30.07 11.61 -10.66
N HIS A 618 30.06 12.44 -11.73
CA HIS A 618 30.70 12.11 -13.00
C HIS A 618 32.21 12.06 -12.91
N ALA A 619 32.81 13.00 -12.18
CA ALA A 619 34.27 13.08 -12.02
C ALA A 619 34.81 12.02 -11.05
N ASN A 620 34.04 11.69 -10.01
CA ASN A 620 34.41 10.78 -8.95
C ASN A 620 33.26 9.81 -8.67
N PRO A 621 32.99 8.85 -9.56
CA PRO A 621 31.86 7.94 -9.39
C PRO A 621 31.91 7.20 -8.06
N THR A 622 30.81 7.22 -7.35
CA THR A 622 30.66 6.47 -6.12
C THR A 622 30.85 4.99 -6.42
N PRO A 623 31.78 4.31 -5.77
CA PRO A 623 32.02 2.89 -6.02
C PRO A 623 30.72 2.12 -5.94
N GLY A 624 30.46 1.25 -6.94
CA GLY A 624 29.22 0.50 -7.03
C GLY A 624 29.02 -0.45 -5.85
N GLY A 625 28.65 0.09 -4.73
CA GLY A 625 27.87 -0.63 -3.74
C GLY A 625 26.49 -0.87 -4.35
N ARG A 626 25.98 -2.07 -4.27
CA ARG A 626 24.55 -2.33 -4.45
C ARG A 626 23.76 -1.60 -3.35
N GLY A 627 23.81 -0.28 -3.39
CA GLY A 627 22.86 0.60 -2.76
C GLY A 627 21.63 0.62 -3.66
N GLY A 628 21.05 -0.54 -3.84
CA GLY A 628 19.74 -0.65 -4.42
C GLY A 628 18.75 -0.44 -3.31
N PHE A 629 17.69 0.31 -3.57
CA PHE A 629 16.38 0.03 -3.03
C PHE A 629 16.04 -1.44 -3.35
N GLY A 630 16.63 -2.35 -2.63
CA GLY A 630 16.30 -3.74 -2.57
C GLY A 630 15.69 -3.92 -1.19
N GLY A 631 14.40 -3.68 -1.07
CA GLY A 631 13.59 -4.25 -0.03
C GLY A 631 13.74 -5.76 -0.09
N GLY A 632 14.82 -6.28 0.47
CA GLY A 632 15.02 -7.66 0.78
C GLY A 632 14.95 -7.75 2.29
N ALA A 633 13.86 -8.28 2.81
CA ALA A 633 13.67 -8.52 4.22
C ALA A 633 14.94 -9.09 4.87
N PRO A 634 15.37 -8.56 6.02
CA PRO A 634 16.39 -9.17 6.84
C PRO A 634 15.76 -10.32 7.64
N GLY A 635 15.52 -11.44 6.98
CA GLY A 635 14.97 -12.63 7.64
C GLY A 635 15.49 -13.93 7.05
N ALA A 636 16.13 -13.88 5.88
CA ALA A 636 16.83 -15.04 5.34
C ALA A 636 18.29 -15.03 5.79
N GLN A 637 18.56 -15.48 7.01
CA GLN A 637 19.86 -16.10 7.25
C GLN A 637 19.95 -17.29 6.29
N ALA A 638 20.70 -17.09 5.21
CA ALA A 638 21.13 -18.19 4.37
C ALA A 638 21.82 -19.22 5.26
N ALA A 639 21.19 -20.34 5.48
CA ALA A 639 21.85 -21.53 5.96
C ALA A 639 22.95 -21.86 4.92
N ALA A 640 24.19 -21.66 5.29
CA ALA A 640 25.32 -22.10 4.53
C ALA A 640 25.25 -23.63 4.43
N GLY A 641 25.01 -24.15 3.25
CA GLY A 641 25.09 -25.57 2.98
C GLY A 641 23.94 -26.15 2.15
N ALA A 642 23.78 -25.68 0.90
CA ALA A 642 23.11 -26.51 -0.12
C ALA A 642 23.84 -26.33 -1.45
N PRO A 643 24.06 -27.40 -2.23
CA PRO A 643 24.81 -27.35 -3.48
C PRO A 643 24.00 -26.67 -4.59
N ALA A 644 24.70 -25.93 -5.42
CA ALA A 644 24.17 -25.27 -6.61
C ALA A 644 23.52 -26.30 -7.55
N GLY A 645 22.22 -26.24 -7.68
CA GLY A 645 21.42 -26.95 -8.67
C GLY A 645 20.74 -25.96 -9.64
N GLN A 646 20.88 -26.25 -10.90
CA GLN A 646 20.54 -25.44 -12.07
C GLN A 646 19.08 -25.00 -12.16
N GLY A 647 18.85 -23.78 -12.60
CA GLY A 647 17.80 -23.39 -13.54
C GLY A 647 16.40 -23.23 -12.97
N GLY A 648 16.08 -22.03 -12.48
CA GLY A 648 14.70 -21.58 -12.27
C GLY A 648 14.58 -20.08 -12.57
N ARG A 649 13.81 -19.73 -13.59
CA ARG A 649 13.52 -18.35 -14.01
C ARG A 649 13.00 -17.52 -12.85
N GLY A 650 13.61 -16.36 -12.65
CA GLY A 650 13.35 -15.43 -11.58
C GLY A 650 11.88 -15.08 -11.40
N GLY A 651 11.39 -15.33 -10.20
CA GLY A 651 10.19 -14.71 -9.67
C GLY A 651 10.46 -13.21 -9.49
N GLN A 652 9.58 -12.39 -10.04
CA GLN A 652 9.58 -10.95 -9.78
C GLN A 652 9.22 -10.75 -8.31
N GLY A 653 10.22 -10.44 -7.51
CA GLY A 653 10.02 -10.03 -6.12
C GLY A 653 9.20 -8.75 -6.02
N ALA A 654 8.56 -8.57 -4.87
CA ALA A 654 7.85 -7.37 -4.49
C ALA A 654 8.60 -6.11 -4.95
N GLN A 655 7.92 -5.28 -5.70
CA GLN A 655 8.41 -3.97 -6.04
C GLN A 655 8.31 -3.15 -4.74
N ALA A 656 9.45 -2.75 -4.19
CA ALA A 656 9.48 -1.54 -3.40
C ALA A 656 8.69 -0.47 -4.15
N ALA A 657 7.95 0.37 -3.43
CA ALA A 657 7.25 1.50 -4.02
C ALA A 657 8.13 2.10 -5.12
N PRO A 658 7.62 2.36 -6.34
CA PRO A 658 8.45 2.82 -7.43
C PRO A 658 8.97 4.21 -7.09
N GLY A 659 10.02 4.24 -6.30
CA GLY A 659 10.76 5.44 -5.98
C GLY A 659 11.53 5.88 -7.19
N GLY A 660 11.12 6.96 -7.78
CA GLY A 660 11.88 7.68 -8.76
C GLY A 660 11.65 7.24 -10.20
N LEU A 661 11.47 8.21 -11.03
CA LEU A 661 11.28 8.21 -12.48
C LEU A 661 12.46 7.62 -13.29
N GLY A 662 13.40 6.90 -12.65
CA GLY A 662 14.47 6.14 -13.29
C GLY A 662 13.95 4.81 -13.81
N GLY A 663 13.67 4.72 -15.11
CA GLY A 663 13.26 3.49 -15.76
C GLY A 663 14.27 2.35 -15.51
N ARG A 664 13.77 1.16 -15.16
CA ARG A 664 14.61 -0.05 -15.02
C ARG A 664 15.35 -0.32 -16.33
N GLY A 665 16.67 -0.24 -16.29
CA GLY A 665 17.55 -0.47 -17.44
C GLY A 665 18.08 0.78 -18.14
N GLY A 666 17.86 1.99 -17.58
CA GLY A 666 18.48 3.24 -18.02
C GLY A 666 19.83 3.50 -17.36
N ALA A 667 20.61 4.41 -17.93
CA ALA A 667 21.78 4.94 -17.26
C ALA A 667 21.33 5.73 -16.02
N PRO A 668 21.99 5.59 -14.87
CA PRO A 668 21.55 6.21 -13.62
C PRO A 668 21.52 7.76 -13.70
N ASP A 669 22.29 8.35 -14.57
CA ASP A 669 22.41 9.80 -14.78
C ASP A 669 21.45 10.37 -15.84
N TRP A 670 20.64 9.54 -16.51
CA TRP A 670 19.73 9.99 -17.59
C TRP A 670 18.79 11.11 -17.15
N THR A 671 18.08 10.91 -16.06
CA THR A 671 17.08 11.87 -15.59
C THR A 671 17.75 13.18 -15.15
N ALA A 672 18.90 13.09 -14.47
CA ALA A 672 19.66 14.27 -14.07
C ALA A 672 20.16 15.06 -15.27
N ALA A 673 20.75 14.37 -16.27
CA ALA A 673 21.20 15.01 -17.51
C ALA A 673 20.04 15.69 -18.25
N LEU A 674 18.88 15.02 -18.33
CA LEU A 674 17.67 15.55 -18.96
C LEU A 674 17.17 16.81 -18.25
N GLU A 675 16.99 16.76 -16.92
CA GLU A 675 16.47 17.89 -16.16
C GLU A 675 17.42 19.08 -16.15
N LEU A 676 18.73 18.83 -16.06
CA LEU A 676 19.75 19.88 -16.20
C LEU A 676 19.79 20.46 -17.61
N MET A 677 19.69 19.63 -18.65
CA MET A 677 19.60 20.11 -20.04
C MET A 677 18.38 21.03 -20.21
N ILE A 678 17.21 20.63 -19.69
CA ILE A 678 15.99 21.44 -19.76
C ILE A 678 16.17 22.75 -18.97
N ALA A 679 16.68 22.69 -17.73
CA ALA A 679 16.86 23.85 -16.87
C ALA A 679 17.87 24.88 -17.44
N THR A 680 18.85 24.40 -18.20
CA THR A 680 19.88 25.23 -18.83
C THR A 680 19.61 25.55 -20.32
N ASN A 681 18.40 25.22 -20.81
CA ASN A 681 17.98 25.42 -22.20
C ASN A 681 18.94 24.78 -23.23
N GLY A 682 19.36 23.54 -22.99
CA GLY A 682 20.17 22.76 -23.92
C GLY A 682 21.68 22.98 -23.80
N ALA A 683 22.18 23.40 -22.66
CA ALA A 683 23.60 23.61 -22.45
C ALA A 683 24.40 22.30 -22.33
N ASP A 684 25.63 22.33 -22.79
CA ASP A 684 26.62 21.28 -22.53
C ASP A 684 27.17 21.38 -21.09
N PRO A 685 27.58 20.27 -20.47
CA PRO A 685 27.74 18.93 -21.06
C PRO A 685 26.45 18.09 -21.08
N TYR A 686 25.36 18.58 -20.54
CA TYR A 686 24.13 17.82 -20.32
C TYR A 686 23.49 17.37 -21.64
N LYS A 687 23.42 18.26 -22.62
CA LYS A 687 22.90 17.94 -23.96
C LYS A 687 23.71 16.81 -24.61
N GLN A 688 25.03 16.88 -24.54
CA GLN A 688 25.89 15.82 -25.09
C GLN A 688 25.60 14.48 -24.43
N ARG A 689 25.44 14.47 -23.12
CA ARG A 689 25.12 13.24 -22.37
C ARG A 689 23.75 12.67 -22.74
N VAL A 690 22.75 13.52 -22.91
CA VAL A 690 21.41 13.10 -23.38
C VAL A 690 21.53 12.50 -24.80
N LEU A 691 22.29 13.09 -25.70
CA LEU A 691 22.54 12.57 -27.06
C LEU A 691 23.19 11.18 -27.03
N GLU A 692 24.17 10.97 -26.18
CA GLU A 692 24.84 9.69 -26.01
C GLU A 692 23.88 8.58 -25.50
N LEU A 693 23.02 8.92 -24.57
CA LEU A 693 22.12 7.96 -23.92
C LEU A 693 20.83 7.71 -24.70
N PHE A 694 20.39 8.64 -25.52
CA PHE A 694 19.10 8.61 -26.21
C PHE A 694 18.84 7.30 -26.97
N PRO A 695 19.80 6.75 -27.75
CA PRO A 695 19.59 5.49 -28.47
C PRO A 695 19.29 4.30 -27.54
N THR A 696 19.86 4.29 -26.34
CA THR A 696 19.59 3.25 -25.32
C THR A 696 18.23 3.47 -24.66
N MET A 697 17.86 4.70 -24.38
CA MET A 697 16.59 5.03 -23.74
C MET A 697 15.39 4.63 -24.60
N ILE A 698 15.43 4.88 -25.90
CA ILE A 698 14.33 4.54 -26.80
C ILE A 698 14.18 3.04 -27.07
N GLN A 699 15.15 2.19 -26.71
CA GLN A 699 14.99 0.73 -26.75
C GLN A 699 13.97 0.22 -25.74
N ASN A 700 13.75 0.96 -24.66
CA ASN A 700 12.72 0.68 -23.66
C ASN A 700 11.67 1.79 -23.62
N VAL A 701 10.83 1.87 -24.65
CA VAL A 701 9.77 2.88 -24.74
C VAL A 701 8.83 2.83 -23.55
N GLY A 702 8.48 1.62 -23.11
CA GLY A 702 7.58 1.43 -21.96
C GLY A 702 8.14 1.98 -20.63
N GLY A 703 9.46 1.98 -20.44
CA GLY A 703 10.10 2.53 -19.25
C GLY A 703 10.54 4.00 -19.43
N ASN A 704 11.23 4.28 -20.52
CA ASN A 704 11.97 5.54 -20.70
C ASN A 704 11.39 6.48 -21.78
N GLY A 705 10.47 5.98 -22.61
CA GLY A 705 9.99 6.73 -23.79
C GLY A 705 9.42 8.09 -23.47
N TRP A 706 8.68 8.19 -22.40
CA TRP A 706 8.05 9.44 -21.96
C TRP A 706 9.07 10.51 -21.52
N THR A 707 10.20 10.12 -20.93
CA THR A 707 11.31 11.04 -20.62
C THR A 707 12.08 11.38 -21.88
N ALA A 708 12.28 10.42 -22.80
CA ALA A 708 12.95 10.65 -24.07
C ALA A 708 12.21 11.67 -24.96
N VAL A 709 10.87 11.65 -25.00
CA VAL A 709 10.11 12.66 -25.76
C VAL A 709 10.26 14.06 -25.19
N ARG A 710 10.53 14.22 -23.90
CA ARG A 710 10.80 15.53 -23.28
C ARG A 710 12.14 16.13 -23.74
N ALA A 711 13.07 15.31 -24.20
CA ALA A 711 14.32 15.77 -24.76
C ALA A 711 14.17 16.34 -26.19
N LEU A 712 13.18 15.88 -26.96
CA LEU A 712 13.02 16.19 -28.38
C LEU A 712 13.04 17.68 -28.74
N PRO A 713 12.49 18.62 -27.95
CA PRO A 713 12.57 20.06 -28.27
C PRO A 713 14.01 20.63 -28.32
N TYR A 714 14.96 19.91 -27.72
CA TYR A 714 16.38 20.30 -27.64
C TYR A 714 17.27 19.54 -28.61
N LEU A 715 16.71 18.58 -29.36
CA LEU A 715 17.41 17.67 -30.25
C LEU A 715 17.03 17.91 -31.73
N ASP A 716 17.84 17.39 -32.64
CA ASP A 716 17.56 17.47 -34.07
C ASP A 716 16.36 16.62 -34.48
N ALA A 717 15.69 16.99 -35.58
CA ALA A 717 14.48 16.31 -36.06
C ALA A 717 14.66 14.78 -36.30
N SER A 718 15.87 14.33 -36.57
CA SER A 718 16.20 12.90 -36.74
C SER A 718 15.89 12.07 -35.49
N TYR A 719 16.06 12.64 -34.29
CA TYR A 719 15.74 11.99 -33.04
C TYR A 719 14.24 11.79 -32.86
N LYS A 720 13.42 12.76 -33.30
CA LYS A 720 11.96 12.62 -33.32
C LYS A 720 11.53 11.46 -34.23
N THR A 721 12.19 11.31 -35.40
CA THR A 721 11.91 10.20 -36.33
C THR A 721 12.27 8.87 -35.70
N GLN A 722 13.45 8.75 -35.07
CA GLN A 722 13.86 7.51 -34.38
C GLN A 722 12.89 7.15 -33.26
N MET A 723 12.46 8.12 -32.47
CA MET A 723 11.49 7.90 -31.41
C MET A 723 10.14 7.45 -31.94
N ALA A 724 9.66 8.06 -33.05
CA ALA A 724 8.40 7.66 -33.68
C ALA A 724 8.41 6.19 -34.12
N GLU A 725 9.50 5.70 -34.70
CA GLU A 725 9.64 4.31 -35.11
C GLU A 725 9.68 3.36 -33.88
N ALA A 726 10.36 3.75 -32.80
CA ALA A 726 10.38 2.98 -31.56
C ALA A 726 8.96 2.89 -30.93
N VAL A 727 8.20 4.00 -30.92
CA VAL A 727 6.82 4.02 -30.41
C VAL A 727 5.90 3.19 -31.28
N LYS A 728 5.99 3.25 -32.62
CA LYS A 728 5.21 2.39 -33.54
C LYS A 728 5.44 0.90 -33.28
N ALA A 729 6.69 0.52 -32.98
CA ALA A 729 7.04 -0.86 -32.67
C ALA A 729 6.51 -1.30 -31.27
N TYR A 730 6.42 -0.37 -30.34
CA TYR A 730 5.99 -0.62 -28.96
C TYR A 730 4.45 -0.84 -28.84
N ILE A 731 3.64 -0.03 -29.51
CA ILE A 731 2.18 0.00 -29.34
C ILE A 731 1.50 -1.37 -29.55
N PRO A 732 1.80 -2.18 -30.60
CA PRO A 732 1.13 -3.47 -30.80
C PRO A 732 1.37 -4.45 -29.64
N ASN A 733 2.52 -4.43 -29.01
CA ASN A 733 2.80 -5.25 -27.84
C ASN A 733 2.06 -4.75 -26.60
N LEU A 734 1.96 -3.43 -26.46
CA LEU A 734 1.17 -2.81 -25.41
C LEU A 734 -0.31 -3.18 -25.55
N ASP A 735 -0.89 -3.05 -26.74
CA ASP A 735 -2.29 -3.43 -27.01
C ASP A 735 -2.58 -4.88 -26.63
N LYS A 736 -1.67 -5.78 -26.96
CA LYS A 736 -1.79 -7.19 -26.59
C LYS A 736 -1.77 -7.39 -25.07
N GLN A 737 -0.92 -6.66 -24.35
CA GLN A 737 -0.87 -6.69 -22.88
C GLN A 737 -2.15 -6.12 -22.27
N MET A 738 -2.65 -5.00 -22.79
CA MET A 738 -3.89 -4.38 -22.32
C MET A 738 -5.11 -5.24 -22.57
N ALA A 739 -5.14 -5.95 -23.68
CA ALA A 739 -6.23 -6.90 -24.01
C ALA A 739 -6.25 -8.14 -23.10
N ALA A 740 -5.14 -8.46 -22.43
CA ALA A 740 -5.06 -9.58 -21.51
C ALA A 740 -5.72 -9.29 -20.14
N THR A 741 -6.14 -8.06 -19.88
CA THR A 741 -6.82 -7.65 -18.65
C THR A 741 -8.23 -7.12 -18.94
N PRO A 742 -9.18 -7.32 -18.02
CA PRO A 742 -10.53 -6.78 -18.19
C PRO A 742 -10.56 -5.26 -18.27
N PHE A 743 -9.63 -4.61 -17.62
CA PHE A 743 -9.62 -3.15 -17.38
C PHE A 743 -8.82 -2.36 -18.44
N GLY A 744 -8.04 -3.03 -19.28
CA GLY A 744 -7.25 -2.38 -20.33
C GLY A 744 -6.12 -1.48 -19.83
N VAL A 745 -5.59 -1.81 -18.67
CA VAL A 745 -4.40 -1.19 -18.02
C VAL A 745 -3.42 -2.28 -17.61
N PRO A 746 -2.14 -1.96 -17.27
CA PRO A 746 -1.20 -2.96 -16.77
C PRO A 746 -1.75 -3.66 -15.51
N PRO A 747 -1.83 -5.00 -15.49
CA PRO A 747 -2.39 -5.69 -14.34
C PRO A 747 -1.41 -5.67 -13.18
N SER A 748 -1.91 -5.46 -11.98
CA SER A 748 -1.23 -5.87 -10.76
C SER A 748 -1.82 -7.21 -10.29
N ILE A 749 -0.96 -8.19 -10.10
CA ILE A 749 -1.30 -9.49 -9.49
C ILE A 749 -0.39 -9.75 -8.29
N GLY A 750 0.15 -8.69 -7.76
CA GLY A 750 1.04 -8.70 -6.60
C GLY A 750 0.26 -8.72 -5.29
N THR A 751 1.01 -8.73 -4.24
CA THR A 751 0.54 -8.65 -2.86
C THR A 751 0.67 -7.25 -2.28
N TRP A 752 1.16 -6.31 -3.08
CA TRP A 752 1.05 -4.87 -2.90
C TRP A 752 0.20 -4.33 -4.05
N GLY A 753 -0.72 -3.42 -3.76
CA GLY A 753 -1.60 -2.83 -4.76
C GLY A 753 -0.82 -2.13 -5.87
N GLY A 754 -1.39 -2.06 -7.04
CA GLY A 754 -0.70 -1.64 -8.27
C GLY A 754 -1.09 -0.27 -8.79
N SER A 755 -1.77 0.58 -8.01
CA SER A 755 -2.24 1.89 -8.44
C SER A 755 -1.10 2.77 -8.96
N ALA A 756 0.04 2.83 -8.26
CA ALA A 756 1.21 3.57 -8.69
C ALA A 756 1.66 3.22 -10.11
N SER A 757 1.73 1.93 -10.45
CA SER A 757 2.10 1.48 -11.79
C SER A 757 1.11 1.91 -12.86
N VAL A 758 -0.19 1.98 -12.52
CA VAL A 758 -1.25 2.44 -13.43
C VAL A 758 -1.18 3.96 -13.61
N VAL A 759 -0.94 4.70 -12.53
CA VAL A 759 -0.73 6.16 -12.59
C VAL A 759 0.47 6.50 -13.47
N GLU A 760 1.61 5.87 -13.23
CA GLU A 760 2.80 6.05 -14.07
C GLU A 760 2.55 5.68 -15.54
N PHE A 761 1.82 4.59 -15.78
CA PHE A 761 1.42 4.22 -17.12
C PHE A 761 0.61 5.34 -17.80
N GLY A 762 -0.38 5.90 -17.11
CA GLY A 762 -1.18 7.02 -17.62
C GLY A 762 -0.33 8.24 -17.98
N ILE A 763 0.61 8.62 -17.11
CA ILE A 763 1.56 9.73 -17.34
C ILE A 763 2.41 9.46 -18.60
N ARG A 764 3.01 8.27 -18.71
CA ARG A 764 3.85 7.89 -19.86
C ARG A 764 3.09 7.99 -21.16
N MET A 765 1.86 7.45 -21.19
CA MET A 765 1.02 7.47 -22.38
C MET A 765 0.57 8.87 -22.76
N TYR A 766 0.36 9.77 -21.79
CA TYR A 766 0.09 11.19 -22.06
C TYR A 766 1.23 11.85 -22.82
N PHE A 767 2.47 11.76 -22.33
CA PHE A 767 3.61 12.39 -22.99
C PHE A 767 3.91 11.77 -24.36
N LEU A 768 3.74 10.46 -24.50
CA LEU A 768 3.87 9.79 -25.80
C LEU A 768 2.77 10.27 -26.78
N HIS A 769 1.53 10.42 -26.30
CA HIS A 769 0.42 10.97 -27.12
C HIS A 769 0.70 12.41 -27.54
N GLN A 770 1.16 13.28 -26.63
CA GLN A 770 1.47 14.69 -26.97
C GLN A 770 2.56 14.78 -28.06
N ALA A 771 3.52 13.88 -28.06
CA ALA A 771 4.59 13.85 -29.08
C ALA A 771 4.13 13.18 -30.39
N PHE A 772 3.28 12.16 -30.32
CA PHE A 772 2.86 11.29 -31.43
C PHE A 772 1.36 10.97 -31.39
N PRO A 773 0.48 11.97 -31.55
CA PRO A 773 -0.97 11.78 -31.42
C PRO A 773 -1.55 10.80 -32.44
N ASP A 774 -0.94 10.67 -33.64
CA ASP A 774 -1.39 9.74 -34.68
C ASP A 774 -0.99 8.28 -34.39
N ILE A 775 -0.11 8.03 -33.43
CA ILE A 775 0.39 6.69 -33.08
C ILE A 775 -0.17 6.23 -31.74
N VAL A 776 -0.26 7.14 -30.78
CA VAL A 776 -0.60 6.82 -29.39
C VAL A 776 -1.98 7.39 -29.09
N SER A 777 -2.94 6.51 -28.76
CA SER A 777 -4.31 6.91 -28.41
C SER A 777 -4.35 7.65 -27.05
N PRO A 778 -5.14 8.70 -26.88
CA PRO A 778 -5.39 9.34 -25.59
C PRO A 778 -6.13 8.41 -24.62
N GLU A 779 -6.81 7.40 -25.13
CA GLU A 779 -7.59 6.44 -24.32
C GLU A 779 -6.74 5.67 -23.31
N TYR A 780 -5.44 5.49 -23.55
CA TYR A 780 -4.57 4.84 -22.55
C TYR A 780 -4.50 5.64 -21.24
N THR A 781 -4.28 6.94 -21.32
CA THR A 781 -4.27 7.84 -20.16
C THR A 781 -5.64 7.91 -19.49
N LEU A 782 -6.72 8.03 -20.27
CA LEU A 782 -8.08 8.12 -19.72
C LEU A 782 -8.52 6.80 -19.04
N ARG A 783 -8.14 5.63 -19.57
CA ARG A 783 -8.38 4.35 -18.90
C ARG A 783 -7.62 4.24 -17.59
N ALA A 784 -6.36 4.69 -17.57
CA ALA A 784 -5.57 4.72 -16.34
C ALA A 784 -6.23 5.63 -15.28
N ALA A 785 -6.70 6.81 -15.67
CA ALA A 785 -7.43 7.71 -14.76
C ALA A 785 -8.73 7.07 -14.25
N ASN A 786 -9.54 6.50 -15.15
CA ASN A 786 -10.79 5.83 -14.78
C ASN A 786 -10.55 4.61 -13.88
N TYR A 787 -9.43 3.90 -14.07
CA TYR A 787 -9.06 2.78 -13.22
C TYR A 787 -8.87 3.25 -11.77
N ILE A 788 -8.06 4.27 -11.53
CA ILE A 788 -7.84 4.85 -10.20
C ILE A 788 -9.14 5.39 -9.60
N LEU A 789 -10.02 5.89 -10.45
CA LEU A 789 -11.28 6.53 -10.05
C LEU A 789 -12.48 5.55 -9.96
N GLY A 790 -12.24 4.22 -9.97
CA GLY A 790 -13.28 3.23 -9.68
C GLY A 790 -13.51 2.16 -10.74
N THR A 791 -12.79 2.16 -11.89
CA THR A 791 -12.90 1.09 -12.89
C THR A 791 -11.82 0.03 -12.67
N HIS A 792 -11.90 -0.68 -11.54
CA HIS A 792 -10.92 -1.66 -11.09
C HIS A 792 -11.61 -2.90 -10.46
N PRO A 793 -10.88 -3.99 -10.10
CA PRO A 793 -11.47 -5.15 -9.44
C PRO A 793 -12.10 -4.84 -8.09
N VAL A 794 -13.01 -5.69 -7.64
CA VAL A 794 -13.61 -5.78 -6.31
C VAL A 794 -14.70 -4.75 -6.03
N SER A 795 -14.51 -3.49 -6.36
CA SER A 795 -15.49 -2.40 -6.10
C SER A 795 -15.46 -1.35 -7.21
N SER A 796 -16.26 -0.30 -7.05
CA SER A 796 -16.16 0.92 -7.87
C SER A 796 -15.71 2.13 -7.04
N THR A 797 -15.13 1.90 -5.88
CA THR A 797 -14.67 2.96 -4.97
C THR A 797 -13.43 3.65 -5.54
N SER A 798 -13.43 4.98 -5.64
CA SER A 798 -12.22 5.71 -6.05
C SER A 798 -11.07 5.46 -5.07
N TYR A 799 -9.88 5.18 -5.59
CA TYR A 799 -8.67 5.01 -4.78
C TYR A 799 -8.12 6.34 -4.24
N VAL A 800 -8.65 7.46 -4.73
CA VAL A 800 -8.30 8.80 -4.25
C VAL A 800 -9.34 9.25 -3.23
N SER A 801 -8.94 9.42 -1.99
CA SER A 801 -9.83 9.87 -0.91
C SER A 801 -10.47 11.22 -1.25
N SER A 802 -11.77 11.36 -0.96
CA SER A 802 -12.62 12.53 -1.27
C SER A 802 -12.85 12.84 -2.74
N VAL A 803 -12.41 11.99 -3.66
CA VAL A 803 -12.59 12.22 -5.11
C VAL A 803 -13.59 11.24 -5.68
N GLY A 804 -14.67 11.79 -6.26
CA GLY A 804 -15.76 11.02 -6.85
C GLY A 804 -16.98 10.89 -5.92
N THR A 805 -18.03 10.21 -6.40
CA THR A 805 -19.27 9.99 -5.66
C THR A 805 -19.07 9.03 -4.49
N VAL A 806 -18.24 8.00 -4.69
CA VAL A 806 -17.77 7.08 -3.65
C VAL A 806 -16.26 7.00 -3.74
N SER A 807 -15.59 7.24 -2.63
CA SER A 807 -14.15 7.19 -2.54
C SER A 807 -13.69 6.46 -1.29
N LYS A 808 -12.43 6.08 -1.25
CA LYS A 808 -11.81 5.52 -0.06
C LYS A 808 -11.96 6.50 1.11
N MET A 809 -12.48 6.01 2.23
CA MET A 809 -12.76 6.81 3.41
C MET A 809 -11.86 6.47 4.60
N LYS A 810 -11.13 5.37 4.52
CA LYS A 810 -10.19 4.95 5.54
C LYS A 810 -8.95 4.41 4.85
N GLY A 811 -7.88 5.13 4.96
CA GLY A 811 -6.56 4.73 4.53
C GLY A 811 -5.61 4.65 5.73
N TYR A 812 -4.44 4.10 5.49
CA TYR A 812 -3.35 4.05 6.43
C TYR A 812 -2.42 5.24 6.14
N GLY A 813 -2.47 6.25 6.97
CA GLY A 813 -1.67 7.48 6.85
C GLY A 813 -1.02 7.83 8.19
N ASN A 814 -0.26 8.89 8.24
CA ASN A 814 0.44 9.35 9.44
C ASN A 814 -0.48 9.71 10.62
N ASN A 815 -1.75 9.94 10.37
CA ASN A 815 -2.78 10.16 11.40
C ASN A 815 -3.64 8.90 11.63
N ARG A 816 -3.05 7.75 11.61
CA ARG A 816 -3.69 6.43 11.58
C ARG A 816 -4.33 5.97 12.89
N ALA A 817 -3.98 6.61 14.01
CA ALA A 817 -4.50 6.22 15.33
C ALA A 817 -6.03 6.26 15.43
N ASP A 818 -6.68 7.18 14.76
CA ASP A 818 -8.13 7.33 14.76
C ASP A 818 -8.80 6.78 13.49
N GLY A 819 -8.04 6.13 12.62
CA GLY A 819 -8.52 5.69 11.31
C GLY A 819 -8.96 6.86 10.46
N THR A 820 -8.23 7.95 10.51
CA THR A 820 -8.62 9.24 9.96
C THR A 820 -8.71 9.22 8.46
N PHE A 821 -9.74 9.83 7.97
CA PHE A 821 -9.89 10.22 6.61
C PHE A 821 -8.97 11.41 6.30
N ILE A 822 -8.00 11.20 5.41
CA ILE A 822 -7.15 12.27 4.88
C ILE A 822 -7.56 12.51 3.42
N PRO A 823 -8.11 13.69 3.07
CA PRO A 823 -8.54 13.96 1.71
C PRO A 823 -7.37 13.99 0.74
N GLY A 824 -7.55 13.35 -0.41
CA GLY A 824 -6.54 13.34 -1.48
C GLY A 824 -5.45 12.27 -1.37
N GLY A 825 -5.44 11.48 -0.30
CA GLY A 825 -4.57 10.31 -0.22
C GLY A 825 -4.90 9.30 -1.32
N VAL A 826 -3.89 8.70 -1.91
CA VAL A 826 -4.03 7.68 -2.96
C VAL A 826 -3.55 6.35 -2.40
N ILE A 827 -4.41 5.33 -2.44
CA ILE A 827 -4.08 4.01 -1.92
C ILE A 827 -3.45 3.11 -2.98
N PRO A 828 -2.64 2.11 -2.60
CA PRO A 828 -2.10 1.11 -3.52
C PRO A 828 -3.19 0.32 -4.26
N GLY A 829 -4.37 0.17 -3.67
CA GLY A 829 -5.53 -0.48 -4.25
C GLY A 829 -5.53 -2.00 -4.08
N TYR A 830 -6.31 -2.71 -4.88
CA TYR A 830 -6.51 -4.14 -4.70
C TYR A 830 -5.21 -4.96 -4.75
N ILE A 831 -5.20 -6.00 -3.95
CA ILE A 831 -4.16 -7.03 -3.92
C ILE A 831 -4.76 -8.38 -4.36
N VAL A 832 -3.90 -9.35 -4.62
CA VAL A 832 -4.34 -10.72 -4.87
C VAL A 832 -3.87 -11.62 -3.74
N ILE A 833 -4.82 -12.04 -2.91
CA ILE A 833 -4.58 -13.14 -1.99
C ILE A 833 -4.44 -14.40 -2.85
N LYS A 834 -3.23 -14.88 -2.95
CA LYS A 834 -2.91 -15.98 -3.86
C LYS A 834 -3.62 -17.26 -3.45
N PRO A 835 -4.05 -18.05 -4.44
CA PRO A 835 -3.63 -17.93 -5.86
C PRO A 835 -4.49 -17.01 -6.72
N ASP A 836 -5.65 -16.56 -6.28
CA ASP A 836 -6.61 -15.96 -7.20
C ASP A 836 -7.63 -14.96 -6.62
N PHE A 837 -7.63 -14.70 -5.32
CA PHE A 837 -8.66 -13.89 -4.70
C PHE A 837 -8.28 -12.40 -4.68
N PRO A 838 -8.93 -11.56 -5.50
CA PRO A 838 -8.72 -10.12 -5.44
C PRO A 838 -9.43 -9.53 -4.22
N GLU A 839 -8.74 -8.69 -3.48
CA GLU A 839 -9.25 -8.01 -2.28
C GLU A 839 -8.86 -6.55 -2.28
N CYS A 840 -9.79 -5.70 -1.84
CA CYS A 840 -9.57 -4.34 -1.38
C CYS A 840 -10.67 -4.01 -0.37
N ILE A 841 -10.32 -3.80 0.87
CA ILE A 841 -11.28 -3.56 1.94
C ILE A 841 -11.54 -2.06 2.08
N ASP A 842 -12.74 -1.61 1.79
CA ASP A 842 -13.08 -0.18 1.71
C ASP A 842 -13.23 0.52 3.07
N ASP A 843 -13.58 -0.22 4.11
CA ASP A 843 -13.96 0.35 5.42
C ASP A 843 -12.98 0.05 6.56
N PHE A 844 -11.78 -0.45 6.22
CA PHE A 844 -10.76 -0.80 7.20
C PHE A 844 -9.36 -0.41 6.70
N GLY A 845 -8.77 0.62 7.27
CA GLY A 845 -7.52 1.23 6.82
C GLY A 845 -6.25 0.67 7.47
N MET A 846 -6.25 -0.60 7.89
CA MET A 846 -5.11 -1.22 8.58
C MET A 846 -4.41 -2.30 7.76
N LEU A 847 -4.75 -2.40 6.49
CA LEU A 847 -4.11 -3.30 5.52
C LEU A 847 -3.25 -2.48 4.56
N TRP A 848 -2.08 -2.08 4.98
CA TRP A 848 -1.23 -1.15 4.22
C TRP A 848 -0.88 -1.63 2.81
N PHE A 849 -0.82 -2.92 2.55
CA PHE A 849 -0.62 -3.44 1.18
C PHE A 849 -1.66 -2.94 0.16
N GLU A 850 -2.84 -2.56 0.62
CA GLU A 850 -3.95 -2.07 -0.20
C GLU A 850 -4.44 -0.68 0.18
N ASP A 851 -4.11 -0.19 1.39
CA ASP A 851 -4.73 0.99 1.99
C ASP A 851 -3.77 2.14 2.33
N GLU A 852 -2.46 1.95 2.24
CA GLU A 852 -1.49 2.95 2.67
C GLU A 852 -1.44 4.14 1.71
N TYR A 853 -1.59 5.34 2.25
CA TYR A 853 -1.37 6.56 1.49
C TYR A 853 0.11 6.82 1.33
N VAL A 854 0.55 7.15 0.10
CA VAL A 854 1.95 7.39 -0.22
C VAL A 854 2.12 8.72 -0.95
N ILE A 855 3.03 9.57 -0.49
CA ILE A 855 3.24 10.91 -1.06
C ILE A 855 3.63 10.88 -2.54
N SER A 856 4.46 9.93 -2.94
CA SER A 856 4.88 9.78 -4.33
C SER A 856 3.71 9.43 -5.26
N GLU A 857 2.74 8.64 -4.78
CA GLU A 857 1.53 8.32 -5.53
C GLU A 857 0.60 9.52 -5.64
N ALA A 858 0.43 10.29 -4.57
CA ALA A 858 -0.38 11.51 -4.58
C ALA A 858 0.19 12.57 -5.54
N ALA A 859 1.49 12.81 -5.53
CA ALA A 859 2.14 13.73 -6.47
C ALA A 859 2.05 13.24 -7.92
N SER A 860 2.17 11.92 -8.14
CA SER A 860 1.98 11.31 -9.46
C SER A 860 0.52 11.44 -9.92
N TRP A 861 -0.43 11.30 -9.01
CA TRP A 861 -1.85 11.50 -9.30
C TRP A 861 -2.15 12.95 -9.70
N VAL A 862 -1.60 13.94 -9.01
CA VAL A 862 -1.72 15.36 -9.41
C VAL A 862 -1.29 15.55 -10.87
N LEU A 863 -0.17 14.96 -11.26
CA LEU A 863 0.33 15.02 -12.65
C LEU A 863 -0.61 14.31 -13.63
N MET A 864 -1.04 13.08 -13.31
CA MET A 864 -1.88 12.26 -14.19
C MET A 864 -3.30 12.83 -14.34
N ALA A 865 -3.91 13.28 -13.27
CA ALA A 865 -5.26 13.84 -13.32
C ALA A 865 -5.33 15.10 -14.19
N ASN A 866 -4.31 15.97 -14.09
CA ASN A 866 -4.17 17.12 -14.99
C ASN A 866 -3.90 16.69 -16.44
N ALA A 867 -3.16 15.60 -16.65
CA ALA A 867 -2.98 15.04 -17.98
C ALA A 867 -4.30 14.54 -18.59
N ALA A 868 -5.12 13.84 -17.81
CA ALA A 868 -6.44 13.40 -18.23
C ALA A 868 -7.38 14.59 -18.53
N ASP A 869 -7.40 15.60 -17.68
CA ASP A 869 -8.19 16.81 -17.87
C ASP A 869 -7.77 17.56 -19.15
N ALA A 870 -6.48 17.72 -19.39
CA ALA A 870 -5.95 18.38 -20.59
C ALA A 870 -6.28 17.65 -21.89
N LEU A 871 -6.52 16.33 -21.86
CA LEU A 871 -6.93 15.55 -23.04
C LEU A 871 -8.41 15.76 -23.40
N VAL A 872 -9.25 16.07 -22.43
CA VAL A 872 -10.72 16.16 -22.65
C VAL A 872 -11.21 17.60 -22.80
N THR A 873 -10.43 18.58 -22.35
CA THR A 873 -10.77 20.00 -22.41
C THR A 873 -10.24 20.71 -23.66
N LYS A 874 -9.27 20.14 -24.36
CA LYS A 874 -8.80 20.59 -25.67
C LYS A 874 -9.74 20.12 -26.78
#